data_455fca8ec1b96365e5f0709f5b52c993
#
_entry.id   455fca8ec1b96365e5f0709f5b52c993
#
_cell.length_a   1.000
_cell.length_b   1.000
_cell.length_c   1.000
_cell.angle_alpha   90.00
_cell.angle_beta   90.00
_cell.angle_gamma   90.00
#
_symmetry.space_group_name_H-M   'P 1'
#
loop_
_entity.id
_entity.type
_entity.pdbx_description
1 polymer ?
#
loop_
_entity_poly.entity_id
_entity_poly.type
_entity_poly.pdbx_seq_one_letter_code
_entity_poly.pdbx_strand_id
1 'polypeptide(L)'
;MFETEIALVMKQIEQRKQRDFRLKITVIFFSVIVSILVGKLLLVQVIDSKNYSSKASYQQYRDVEVKPKRGNIYDRNGKELAVSVSTYDIYVELSYAKEYDKQEKKLKKWEDGEWEEFSRNVGGILGEDSNKILEKVRQNQDKSRFILMKKIDYAKKLELDKLNYKVLFYEESKRRLYPYGKFASYILGHTSKDNVGLAGIEAYFNKELNGIPGRKIVLSDAKSRELEDHSIRYHEPVNGYHVVSTIDEVIQHYVEKAMEQSYIENNSKRSMAIVIDPKTGDILAMAAKPDYNPETPNELYYYRFREAMSNAKTNEEQLEVLNSMWRNPMVSDLYEPGSVFKVITASAGIEEGVVTPNSTFVDKGYVEVAGQKLSNWSKKPFGTIDFRKAVGQSVNTVFIEVAKRLGSEKFLEYIYAFGFGKKTGVSLPGEAEGLIYSLDKLGPVQQATMSFGQSISVTPIQMVMAVSAVANNGELMKPRLVREIVSDNGEIIQRFEPEVVRRPISKKTNETMLELLENVVKKEGGKKAAIFGYRIAGKSGTAQKVIDGKYPKGYYISSFVGIAPVEDPKVVVLVITDEPHGQHGFYGGGNSAPFVGMILQDTLRYMGVTPNAIVSNNTNIEKVDIPEVRNMTFKEARVLLNSHHLKYTIDVDSAKDDTLVVDMFPKAGETVPIGSSIVLYFEGKKMDEVLMPNLIGKTVSESQKIVNSLGLRFNFSGNGKAIKQFPEPNKLVKKGSMVNVKFEDSSSSKPSSNEKSGSSETKENLIEQNKNTKKRFI
;
A
#
# COMPACT_ATOMS: atom_id res chain seq x y z
N MET A 1 -75.05 -81.95 -44.02
CA MET A 1 -73.79 -82.04 -43.31
C MET A 1 -72.60 -81.49 -44.13
N PHE A 2 -72.52 -81.75 -45.43
CA PHE A 2 -71.39 -81.34 -46.28
C PHE A 2 -71.33 -79.80 -46.55
N GLU A 3 -72.47 -79.12 -46.65
CA GLU A 3 -72.48 -77.65 -46.88
C GLU A 3 -72.07 -76.81 -45.66
N THR A 4 -72.33 -77.31 -44.43
CA THR A 4 -71.94 -76.64 -43.16
C THR A 4 -70.47 -76.78 -42.89
N GLU A 5 -69.81 -77.88 -43.27
CA GLU A 5 -68.41 -78.07 -43.15
C GLU A 5 -67.58 -77.15 -44.11
N ILE A 6 -68.09 -77.01 -45.37
CA ILE A 6 -67.46 -76.12 -46.37
C ILE A 6 -67.58 -74.67 -45.92
N ALA A 7 -68.72 -74.26 -45.35
CA ALA A 7 -68.91 -72.90 -44.82
C ALA A 7 -67.98 -72.60 -43.63
N LEU A 8 -67.74 -73.61 -42.77
CA LEU A 8 -66.78 -73.46 -41.65
C LEU A 8 -65.36 -73.38 -42.10
N VAL A 9 -64.97 -74.19 -43.07
CA VAL A 9 -63.61 -74.14 -43.67
C VAL A 9 -63.39 -72.82 -44.40
N MET A 10 -64.36 -72.36 -45.18
CA MET A 10 -64.30 -71.05 -45.87
C MET A 10 -64.14 -69.89 -44.85
N LYS A 11 -64.94 -69.97 -43.75
CA LYS A 11 -64.85 -68.97 -42.69
C LYS A 11 -63.50 -69.00 -41.95
N GLN A 12 -62.90 -70.16 -41.75
CA GLN A 12 -61.55 -70.31 -41.20
C GLN A 12 -60.50 -69.81 -42.17
N ILE A 13 -60.59 -70.01 -43.45
CA ILE A 13 -59.68 -69.49 -44.47
C ILE A 13 -59.78 -67.96 -44.51
N GLU A 14 -60.96 -67.39 -44.41
CA GLU A 14 -61.19 -65.96 -44.42
C GLU A 14 -60.64 -65.30 -43.14
N GLN A 15 -60.88 -65.91 -42.01
CA GLN A 15 -60.27 -65.50 -40.73
C GLN A 15 -58.73 -65.57 -40.75
N ARG A 16 -58.14 -66.62 -41.33
CA ARG A 16 -56.71 -66.71 -41.57
C ARG A 16 -56.17 -65.59 -42.47
N LYS A 17 -56.88 -65.33 -43.61
CA LYS A 17 -56.47 -64.23 -44.50
C LYS A 17 -56.56 -62.88 -43.83
N GLN A 18 -57.58 -62.61 -43.03
CA GLN A 18 -57.72 -61.38 -42.25
C GLN A 18 -56.67 -61.26 -41.16
N ARG A 19 -56.32 -62.34 -40.47
CA ARG A 19 -55.27 -62.39 -39.50
C ARG A 19 -53.85 -62.12 -40.12
N ASP A 20 -53.61 -62.81 -41.26
CA ASP A 20 -52.34 -62.65 -41.98
C ASP A 20 -52.23 -61.23 -42.59
N PHE A 21 -53.33 -60.64 -43.02
CA PHE A 21 -53.36 -59.23 -43.45
C PHE A 21 -53.08 -58.26 -42.30
N ARG A 22 -53.75 -58.48 -41.17
CA ARG A 22 -53.47 -57.67 -39.96
C ARG A 22 -52.01 -57.83 -39.48
N LEU A 23 -51.46 -59.01 -39.50
CA LEU A 23 -50.09 -59.32 -39.16
C LEU A 23 -49.09 -58.57 -40.10
N LYS A 24 -49.36 -58.58 -41.42
CA LYS A 24 -48.57 -57.86 -42.42
C LYS A 24 -48.63 -56.35 -42.17
N ILE A 25 -49.80 -55.77 -41.89
CA ILE A 25 -49.94 -54.36 -41.56
C ILE A 25 -49.16 -54.01 -40.27
N THR A 26 -49.24 -54.85 -39.23
CA THR A 26 -48.52 -54.65 -37.98
C THR A 26 -47.03 -54.72 -38.20
N VAL A 27 -46.50 -55.67 -38.97
CA VAL A 27 -45.08 -55.79 -39.31
C VAL A 27 -44.63 -54.58 -40.12
N ILE A 28 -45.41 -54.14 -41.13
CA ILE A 28 -45.10 -52.95 -41.91
C ILE A 28 -45.02 -51.68 -40.99
N PHE A 29 -46.02 -51.53 -40.09
CA PHE A 29 -46.09 -50.43 -39.14
C PHE A 29 -44.85 -50.39 -38.23
N PHE A 30 -44.50 -51.53 -37.64
CA PHE A 30 -43.23 -51.58 -36.81
C PHE A 30 -41.99 -51.39 -37.65
N SER A 31 -41.95 -51.92 -38.89
CA SER A 31 -40.78 -51.70 -39.77
C SER A 31 -40.59 -50.20 -40.13
N VAL A 32 -41.69 -49.49 -40.35
CA VAL A 32 -41.67 -48.04 -40.62
C VAL A 32 -41.17 -47.28 -39.37
N ILE A 33 -41.65 -47.63 -38.15
CA ILE A 33 -41.20 -47.04 -36.93
C ILE A 33 -39.66 -47.28 -36.70
N VAL A 34 -39.23 -48.51 -36.90
CA VAL A 34 -37.78 -48.85 -36.78
C VAL A 34 -36.95 -48.09 -37.82
N SER A 35 -37.42 -47.97 -39.07
CA SER A 35 -36.73 -47.22 -40.12
C SER A 35 -36.62 -45.74 -39.80
N ILE A 36 -37.68 -45.14 -39.22
CA ILE A 36 -37.64 -43.73 -38.74
C ILE A 36 -36.66 -43.59 -37.60
N LEU A 37 -36.62 -44.50 -36.63
CA LEU A 37 -35.66 -44.50 -35.51
C LEU A 37 -34.22 -44.64 -35.98
N VAL A 38 -33.96 -45.59 -36.93
CA VAL A 38 -32.61 -45.75 -37.52
C VAL A 38 -32.22 -44.51 -38.30
N GLY A 39 -33.12 -43.94 -39.10
CA GLY A 39 -32.90 -42.70 -39.82
C GLY A 39 -32.55 -41.52 -38.88
N LYS A 40 -33.31 -41.42 -37.78
CA LYS A 40 -33.01 -40.38 -36.75
C LYS A 40 -31.68 -40.62 -36.02
N LEU A 41 -31.32 -41.86 -35.75
CA LEU A 41 -30.04 -42.26 -35.19
C LEU A 41 -28.87 -41.91 -36.15
N LEU A 42 -29.02 -42.17 -37.44
CA LEU A 42 -28.02 -41.81 -38.45
C LEU A 42 -27.89 -40.29 -38.59
N LEU A 43 -28.99 -39.53 -38.55
CA LEU A 43 -28.94 -38.07 -38.53
C LEU A 43 -28.13 -37.56 -37.32
N VAL A 44 -28.42 -38.05 -36.14
CA VAL A 44 -27.74 -37.61 -34.90
C VAL A 44 -26.28 -38.07 -34.86
N GLN A 45 -25.99 -39.33 -35.24
CA GLN A 45 -24.65 -39.89 -35.10
C GLN A 45 -23.70 -39.55 -36.25
N VAL A 46 -24.20 -39.28 -37.46
CA VAL A 46 -23.34 -39.03 -38.63
C VAL A 46 -23.41 -37.55 -39.04
N ILE A 47 -24.62 -37.02 -39.26
CA ILE A 47 -24.79 -35.68 -39.81
C ILE A 47 -24.57 -34.61 -38.74
N ASP A 48 -25.20 -34.75 -37.59
CA ASP A 48 -25.13 -33.78 -36.49
C ASP A 48 -24.05 -34.14 -35.44
N SER A 49 -23.27 -35.18 -35.65
CA SER A 49 -22.26 -35.68 -34.74
C SER A 49 -21.30 -34.58 -34.28
N LYS A 50 -20.79 -33.74 -35.19
CA LYS A 50 -19.89 -32.62 -34.87
C LYS A 50 -20.55 -31.57 -33.99
N ASN A 51 -21.82 -31.25 -34.24
CA ASN A 51 -22.60 -30.28 -33.45
C ASN A 51 -22.86 -30.78 -32.04
N TYR A 52 -23.27 -32.05 -31.89
CA TYR A 52 -23.50 -32.66 -30.58
C TYR A 52 -22.19 -32.90 -29.82
N SER A 53 -21.13 -33.31 -30.48
CA SER A 53 -19.80 -33.45 -29.89
C SER A 53 -19.27 -32.10 -29.42
N SER A 54 -19.42 -31.03 -30.22
CA SER A 54 -19.03 -29.66 -29.81
C SER A 54 -19.84 -29.17 -28.60
N LYS A 55 -21.17 -29.38 -28.61
CA LYS A 55 -22.03 -29.03 -27.46
C LYS A 55 -21.68 -29.83 -26.22
N ALA A 56 -21.40 -31.13 -26.35
CA ALA A 56 -20.97 -31.98 -25.23
C ALA A 56 -19.60 -31.51 -24.68
N SER A 57 -18.64 -31.18 -25.56
CA SER A 57 -17.38 -30.62 -25.15
C SER A 57 -17.53 -29.29 -24.41
N TYR A 58 -18.40 -28.39 -24.90
CA TYR A 58 -18.71 -27.14 -24.22
C TYR A 58 -19.31 -27.33 -22.81
N GLN A 59 -20.08 -28.39 -22.61
CA GLN A 59 -20.65 -28.74 -21.30
C GLN A 59 -19.64 -29.44 -20.38
N GLN A 60 -18.66 -30.13 -20.95
CA GLN A 60 -17.64 -30.90 -20.20
C GLN A 60 -16.42 -30.08 -19.82
N TYR A 61 -16.08 -29.04 -20.58
CA TYR A 61 -14.90 -28.22 -20.32
C TYR A 61 -15.29 -26.91 -19.65
N ARG A 62 -14.67 -26.65 -18.51
CA ARG A 62 -14.77 -25.39 -17.80
C ARG A 62 -13.42 -24.69 -17.84
N ASP A 63 -13.40 -23.47 -18.38
CA ASP A 63 -12.25 -22.57 -18.32
C ASP A 63 -12.30 -21.80 -16.99
N VAL A 64 -11.34 -22.07 -16.12
CA VAL A 64 -11.23 -21.44 -14.80
C VAL A 64 -10.03 -20.52 -14.80
N GLU A 65 -10.26 -19.24 -14.52
CA GLU A 65 -9.19 -18.28 -14.33
C GLU A 65 -8.45 -18.55 -13.02
N VAL A 66 -7.12 -18.66 -13.09
CA VAL A 66 -6.25 -18.80 -11.92
C VAL A 66 -5.64 -17.44 -11.62
N LYS A 67 -6.07 -16.83 -10.52
CA LYS A 67 -5.64 -15.49 -10.13
C LYS A 67 -4.16 -15.49 -9.71
N PRO A 68 -3.35 -14.53 -10.21
CA PRO A 68 -1.96 -14.37 -9.80
C PRO A 68 -1.88 -13.86 -8.36
N LYS A 69 -0.71 -13.98 -7.74
CA LYS A 69 -0.39 -13.29 -6.50
C LYS A 69 -0.05 -11.84 -6.84
N ARG A 70 -0.72 -10.89 -6.18
CA ARG A 70 -0.38 -9.47 -6.31
C ARG A 70 0.97 -9.20 -5.65
N GLY A 71 1.84 -8.45 -6.33
CA GLY A 71 3.17 -8.11 -5.85
C GLY A 71 3.15 -7.35 -4.52
N ASN A 72 4.20 -7.50 -3.73
CA ASN A 72 4.33 -6.80 -2.44
C ASN A 72 4.80 -5.35 -2.64
N ILE A 73 4.55 -4.49 -1.64
CA ILE A 73 5.12 -3.15 -1.58
C ILE A 73 6.06 -3.12 -0.38
N TYR A 74 7.29 -2.69 -0.63
CA TYR A 74 8.37 -2.60 0.36
C TYR A 74 8.74 -1.13 0.63
N ASP A 75 9.25 -0.86 1.83
CA ASP A 75 9.97 0.37 2.12
C ASP A 75 11.35 0.38 1.44
N ARG A 76 12.11 1.46 1.58
CA ARG A 76 13.46 1.60 1.01
C ARG A 76 14.48 0.58 1.54
N ASN A 77 14.23 -0.02 2.69
CA ASN A 77 15.10 -0.96 3.40
C ASN A 77 14.63 -2.42 3.22
N GLY A 78 13.59 -2.66 2.39
CA GLY A 78 13.04 -4.00 2.12
C GLY A 78 11.99 -4.47 3.13
N LYS A 79 11.47 -3.59 4.00
CA LYS A 79 10.41 -3.92 4.94
C LYS A 79 9.06 -3.98 4.24
N GLU A 80 8.24 -4.97 4.56
CA GLU A 80 6.95 -5.21 3.92
C GLU A 80 5.91 -4.20 4.41
N LEU A 81 5.41 -3.34 3.51
CA LEU A 81 4.36 -2.37 3.80
C LEU A 81 2.98 -2.84 3.34
N ALA A 82 2.90 -3.61 2.26
CA ALA A 82 1.69 -4.27 1.80
C ALA A 82 2.04 -5.63 1.19
N VAL A 83 1.35 -6.68 1.62
CA VAL A 83 1.62 -8.06 1.21
C VAL A 83 0.36 -8.78 0.75
N SER A 84 0.51 -9.77 -0.11
CA SER A 84 -0.57 -10.65 -0.51
C SER A 84 -0.43 -11.99 0.19
N VAL A 85 -1.45 -12.36 0.95
CA VAL A 85 -1.51 -13.62 1.67
C VAL A 85 -2.53 -14.55 1.04
N SER A 86 -2.22 -15.87 1.02
CA SER A 86 -3.18 -16.89 0.60
C SER A 86 -4.26 -17.06 1.65
N THR A 87 -5.49 -17.12 1.20
CA THR A 87 -6.70 -17.34 1.99
C THR A 87 -7.57 -18.36 1.27
N TYR A 88 -8.68 -18.75 1.87
CA TYR A 88 -9.59 -19.74 1.30
C TYR A 88 -11.02 -19.22 1.33
N ASP A 89 -11.70 -19.33 0.21
CA ASP A 89 -13.15 -19.15 0.15
C ASP A 89 -13.82 -20.49 0.46
N ILE A 90 -14.76 -20.50 1.41
CA ILE A 90 -15.48 -21.69 1.82
C ILE A 90 -16.77 -21.79 1.03
N TYR A 91 -16.99 -22.95 0.46
CA TYR A 91 -18.23 -23.32 -0.23
C TYR A 91 -18.92 -24.45 0.51
N VAL A 92 -20.24 -24.42 0.51
CA VAL A 92 -21.07 -25.54 0.92
C VAL A 92 -21.70 -26.16 -0.32
N GLU A 93 -21.44 -27.45 -0.55
CA GLU A 93 -22.07 -28.23 -1.62
C GLU A 93 -23.18 -29.13 -1.05
N LEU A 94 -24.41 -28.72 -1.28
CA LEU A 94 -25.58 -29.36 -0.73
C LEU A 94 -25.83 -30.80 -1.29
N SER A 95 -25.18 -31.13 -2.41
CA SER A 95 -25.25 -32.50 -2.96
C SER A 95 -24.57 -33.52 -2.06
N TYR A 96 -23.64 -33.10 -1.20
CA TYR A 96 -22.94 -33.94 -0.22
C TYR A 96 -23.62 -33.93 1.18
N ALA A 97 -24.65 -33.13 1.38
CA ALA A 97 -25.43 -33.09 2.61
C ALA A 97 -26.32 -34.33 2.73
N LYS A 98 -25.70 -35.50 2.81
CA LYS A 98 -26.37 -36.81 2.88
C LYS A 98 -25.64 -37.69 3.86
N GLU A 99 -26.38 -38.35 4.73
CA GLU A 99 -25.87 -39.35 5.65
C GLU A 99 -26.41 -40.72 5.27
N TYR A 100 -25.59 -41.77 5.43
CA TYR A 100 -26.02 -43.13 5.18
C TYR A 100 -26.81 -43.66 6.37
N ASP A 101 -28.12 -43.82 6.17
CA ASP A 101 -29.00 -44.43 7.15
C ASP A 101 -28.78 -45.97 7.19
N LYS A 102 -28.24 -46.45 8.29
CA LYS A 102 -27.95 -47.86 8.49
C LYS A 102 -29.22 -48.74 8.64
N GLN A 103 -30.33 -48.15 9.09
CA GLN A 103 -31.61 -48.85 9.26
C GLN A 103 -32.32 -49.01 7.93
N GLU A 104 -32.41 -47.93 7.17
CA GLU A 104 -33.07 -47.90 5.85
C GLU A 104 -32.13 -48.32 4.70
N LYS A 105 -30.83 -48.50 4.95
CA LYS A 105 -29.78 -48.86 3.97
C LYS A 105 -29.76 -47.91 2.74
N LYS A 106 -30.09 -46.62 2.93
CA LYS A 106 -30.10 -45.60 1.86
C LYS A 106 -29.53 -44.28 2.35
N LEU A 107 -29.15 -43.39 1.40
CA LEU A 107 -28.69 -42.05 1.69
C LEU A 107 -29.87 -41.15 2.03
N LYS A 108 -29.91 -40.64 3.26
CA LYS A 108 -30.84 -39.62 3.75
C LYS A 108 -30.24 -38.24 3.65
N LYS A 109 -30.99 -37.22 3.19
CA LYS A 109 -30.53 -35.82 3.21
C LYS A 109 -30.49 -35.32 4.63
N TRP A 110 -29.56 -34.39 4.91
CA TRP A 110 -29.52 -33.70 6.18
C TRP A 110 -30.82 -32.95 6.45
N GLU A 111 -31.31 -33.08 7.67
CA GLU A 111 -32.47 -32.39 8.21
C GLU A 111 -32.02 -31.15 8.99
N ASP A 112 -32.93 -30.39 9.56
CA ASP A 112 -32.64 -29.16 10.28
C ASP A 112 -31.67 -29.36 11.46
N GLY A 113 -31.72 -30.51 12.14
CA GLY A 113 -30.84 -30.82 13.28
C GLY A 113 -29.37 -30.91 12.89
N GLU A 114 -29.03 -31.57 11.77
CA GLU A 114 -27.66 -31.66 11.27
C GLU A 114 -27.13 -30.29 10.80
N TRP A 115 -28.00 -29.48 10.20
CA TRP A 115 -27.65 -28.13 9.83
C TRP A 115 -27.44 -27.19 11.02
N GLU A 116 -28.18 -27.36 12.10
CA GLU A 116 -27.97 -26.62 13.35
C GLU A 116 -26.64 -27.00 14.02
N GLU A 117 -26.31 -28.31 14.06
CA GLU A 117 -25.01 -28.78 14.57
C GLU A 117 -23.86 -28.28 13.70
N PHE A 118 -23.96 -28.40 12.37
CA PHE A 118 -23.01 -27.86 11.42
C PHE A 118 -22.78 -26.36 11.65
N SER A 119 -23.87 -25.59 11.74
CA SER A 119 -23.80 -24.14 11.92
C SER A 119 -23.14 -23.73 13.23
N ARG A 120 -23.36 -24.50 14.30
CA ARG A 120 -22.75 -24.27 15.60
C ARG A 120 -21.23 -24.55 15.57
N ASN A 121 -20.85 -25.69 15.01
CA ASN A 121 -19.46 -26.13 14.98
C ASN A 121 -18.62 -25.23 14.04
N VAL A 122 -19.14 -24.94 12.84
CA VAL A 122 -18.49 -24.07 11.87
C VAL A 122 -18.46 -22.62 12.35
N GLY A 123 -19.57 -22.15 12.95
CA GLY A 123 -19.67 -20.80 13.51
C GLY A 123 -18.65 -20.55 14.62
N GLY A 124 -18.46 -21.52 15.50
CA GLY A 124 -17.47 -21.45 16.58
C GLY A 124 -16.03 -21.25 16.07
N ILE A 125 -15.64 -21.96 15.01
CA ILE A 125 -14.30 -21.83 14.39
C ILE A 125 -14.18 -20.51 13.62
N LEU A 126 -15.22 -20.15 12.86
CA LEU A 126 -15.20 -18.94 12.06
C LEU A 126 -15.31 -17.65 12.88
N GLY A 127 -15.84 -17.75 14.12
CA GLY A 127 -16.16 -16.59 14.96
C GLY A 127 -17.43 -15.86 14.48
N GLU A 128 -18.34 -16.59 13.81
CA GLU A 128 -19.63 -16.08 13.33
C GLU A 128 -20.80 -16.65 14.13
N ASP A 129 -21.88 -15.86 14.18
CA ASP A 129 -23.12 -16.33 14.80
C ASP A 129 -23.68 -17.56 14.06
N SER A 130 -23.88 -18.66 14.78
CA SER A 130 -24.42 -19.90 14.25
C SER A 130 -25.79 -19.72 13.56
N ASN A 131 -26.63 -18.79 14.08
CA ASN A 131 -27.92 -18.49 13.45
C ASN A 131 -27.77 -17.86 12.06
N LYS A 132 -26.76 -16.97 11.88
CA LYS A 132 -26.48 -16.38 10.57
C LYS A 132 -26.00 -17.43 9.56
N ILE A 133 -25.18 -18.39 10.00
CA ILE A 133 -24.74 -19.50 9.14
C ILE A 133 -25.93 -20.37 8.75
N LEU A 134 -26.77 -20.73 9.72
CA LEU A 134 -27.99 -21.55 9.49
C LEU A 134 -28.95 -20.84 8.54
N GLU A 135 -29.20 -19.57 8.76
CA GLU A 135 -30.04 -18.76 7.86
C GLU A 135 -29.50 -18.75 6.44
N LYS A 136 -28.18 -18.58 6.28
CA LYS A 136 -27.50 -18.60 4.99
C LYS A 136 -27.63 -19.95 4.29
N VAL A 137 -27.56 -21.06 5.01
CA VAL A 137 -27.83 -22.40 4.50
C VAL A 137 -29.27 -22.50 4.03
N ARG A 138 -30.24 -22.09 4.86
CA ARG A 138 -31.67 -22.12 4.54
C ARG A 138 -32.04 -21.30 3.32
N GLN A 139 -31.46 -20.11 3.16
CA GLN A 139 -31.66 -19.23 2.01
C GLN A 139 -31.11 -19.78 0.68
N ASN A 140 -30.23 -20.78 0.72
CA ASN A 140 -29.58 -21.34 -0.46
C ASN A 140 -29.86 -22.83 -0.70
N GLN A 141 -30.89 -23.39 -0.06
CA GLN A 141 -31.23 -24.81 -0.16
C GLN A 141 -31.63 -25.28 -1.57
N ASP A 142 -32.02 -24.36 -2.42
CA ASP A 142 -32.36 -24.59 -3.83
C ASP A 142 -31.12 -24.69 -4.75
N LYS A 143 -29.94 -24.25 -4.26
CA LYS A 143 -28.71 -24.27 -5.02
C LYS A 143 -27.93 -25.56 -4.81
N SER A 144 -27.14 -25.96 -5.81
CA SER A 144 -26.20 -27.08 -5.66
C SER A 144 -25.00 -26.70 -4.78
N ARG A 145 -24.53 -25.44 -4.88
CA ARG A 145 -23.36 -24.91 -4.20
C ARG A 145 -23.56 -23.43 -3.89
N PHE A 146 -23.08 -22.97 -2.73
CA PHE A 146 -23.03 -21.55 -2.38
C PHE A 146 -21.80 -21.21 -1.55
N ILE A 147 -21.40 -19.94 -1.55
CA ILE A 147 -20.28 -19.43 -0.74
C ILE A 147 -20.75 -19.21 0.68
N LEU A 148 -20.16 -19.95 1.63
CA LEU A 148 -20.42 -19.76 3.05
C LEU A 148 -19.67 -18.53 3.60
N MET A 149 -18.36 -18.49 3.39
CA MET A 149 -17.50 -17.37 3.80
C MET A 149 -16.34 -17.20 2.82
N LYS A 150 -15.89 -15.96 2.65
CA LYS A 150 -14.73 -15.64 1.81
C LYS A 150 -13.51 -15.31 2.65
N LYS A 151 -12.32 -15.60 2.09
CA LYS A 151 -11.03 -15.13 2.58
C LYS A 151 -10.70 -15.54 4.02
N ILE A 152 -11.00 -16.79 4.40
CA ILE A 152 -10.57 -17.33 5.69
C ILE A 152 -9.07 -17.65 5.66
N ASP A 153 -8.43 -17.53 6.81
CA ASP A 153 -7.02 -17.88 6.97
C ASP A 153 -6.84 -19.41 6.98
N TYR A 154 -5.64 -19.87 6.59
CA TYR A 154 -5.29 -21.30 6.54
C TYR A 154 -5.47 -22.01 7.90
N ALA A 155 -5.19 -21.33 9.02
CA ALA A 155 -5.40 -21.89 10.35
C ALA A 155 -6.86 -22.30 10.59
N LYS A 156 -7.82 -21.42 10.26
CA LYS A 156 -9.25 -21.73 10.37
C LYS A 156 -9.66 -22.87 9.43
N LYS A 157 -9.09 -22.91 8.20
CA LYS A 157 -9.31 -24.03 7.27
C LYS A 157 -8.89 -25.36 7.90
N LEU A 158 -7.69 -25.43 8.51
CA LEU A 158 -7.20 -26.63 9.18
C LEU A 158 -8.10 -27.07 10.35
N GLU A 159 -8.68 -26.13 11.09
CA GLU A 159 -9.63 -26.43 12.16
C GLU A 159 -10.95 -26.97 11.60
N LEU A 160 -11.45 -26.39 10.50
CA LEU A 160 -12.65 -26.87 9.81
C LEU A 160 -12.44 -28.27 9.20
N ASP A 161 -11.25 -28.54 8.64
CA ASP A 161 -10.91 -29.85 8.08
C ASP A 161 -10.99 -30.97 9.14
N LYS A 162 -10.68 -30.66 10.41
CA LYS A 162 -10.80 -31.61 11.53
C LYS A 162 -12.25 -32.05 11.80
N LEU A 163 -13.23 -31.19 11.45
CA LEU A 163 -14.65 -31.52 11.59
C LEU A 163 -15.12 -32.57 10.58
N ASN A 164 -14.36 -32.80 9.50
CA ASN A 164 -14.60 -33.80 8.46
C ASN A 164 -15.98 -33.71 7.80
N TYR A 165 -16.53 -32.49 7.67
CA TYR A 165 -17.78 -32.26 6.95
C TYR A 165 -17.56 -32.36 5.44
N LYS A 166 -18.10 -33.38 4.79
CA LYS A 166 -18.00 -33.62 3.34
C LYS A 166 -18.65 -32.51 2.48
N VAL A 167 -19.49 -31.71 3.08
CA VAL A 167 -20.17 -30.58 2.42
C VAL A 167 -19.27 -29.36 2.26
N LEU A 168 -18.13 -29.28 2.97
CA LEU A 168 -17.21 -28.14 2.94
C LEU A 168 -16.18 -28.31 1.81
N PHE A 169 -16.11 -27.32 0.95
CA PHE A 169 -15.13 -27.20 -0.12
C PHE A 169 -14.42 -25.88 -0.02
N TYR A 170 -13.17 -25.84 -0.44
CA TYR A 170 -12.31 -24.67 -0.33
C TYR A 170 -11.72 -24.32 -1.69
N GLU A 171 -11.79 -23.06 -2.06
CA GLU A 171 -11.06 -22.51 -3.19
C GLU A 171 -9.99 -21.54 -2.68
N GLU A 172 -8.77 -21.66 -3.19
CA GLU A 172 -7.71 -20.72 -2.83
C GLU A 172 -8.06 -19.32 -3.34
N SER A 173 -7.97 -18.37 -2.44
CA SER A 173 -8.20 -16.95 -2.69
C SER A 173 -7.00 -16.15 -2.18
N LYS A 174 -6.93 -14.88 -2.53
CA LYS A 174 -5.85 -13.99 -2.08
C LYS A 174 -6.46 -12.79 -1.36
N ARG A 175 -5.80 -12.38 -0.26
CA ARG A 175 -6.16 -11.17 0.48
C ARG A 175 -4.98 -10.22 0.53
N ARG A 176 -5.24 -8.93 0.31
CA ARG A 176 -4.26 -7.88 0.55
C ARG A 176 -4.21 -7.60 2.04
N LEU A 177 -3.02 -7.56 2.61
CA LEU A 177 -2.77 -7.29 4.03
C LEU A 177 -1.84 -6.08 4.13
N TYR A 178 -2.17 -5.16 5.02
CA TYR A 178 -1.35 -4.00 5.37
C TYR A 178 -0.91 -4.17 6.84
N PRO A 179 0.33 -4.69 7.07
CA PRO A 179 0.76 -5.14 8.41
C PRO A 179 0.71 -4.07 9.49
N TYR A 180 0.79 -2.79 9.09
CA TYR A 180 0.84 -1.65 9.98
C TYR A 180 -0.48 -0.85 10.02
N GLY A 181 -1.60 -1.44 9.59
CA GLY A 181 -2.93 -0.81 9.67
C GLY A 181 -3.03 0.51 8.90
N LYS A 182 -3.23 1.64 9.59
CA LYS A 182 -3.39 2.97 8.98
C LYS A 182 -2.11 3.58 8.44
N PHE A 183 -0.95 2.99 8.75
CA PHE A 183 0.37 3.48 8.37
C PHE A 183 0.50 3.73 6.87
N ALA A 184 1.02 4.89 6.50
CA ALA A 184 1.25 5.32 5.13
C ALA A 184 0.03 5.18 4.20
N SER A 185 -1.19 5.27 4.75
CA SER A 185 -2.45 4.99 4.03
C SER A 185 -2.59 5.79 2.73
N TYR A 186 -2.23 7.07 2.74
CA TYR A 186 -2.29 7.94 1.56
C TYR A 186 -1.22 7.64 0.50
N ILE A 187 -0.14 6.94 0.90
CA ILE A 187 0.94 6.52 0.00
C ILE A 187 0.61 5.15 -0.59
N LEU A 188 0.35 4.17 0.28
CA LEU A 188 0.05 2.80 -0.13
C LEU A 188 -1.25 2.75 -0.92
N GLY A 189 -2.27 3.45 -0.42
CA GLY A 189 -3.61 3.31 -0.95
C GLY A 189 -4.25 2.00 -0.51
N HIS A 190 -5.24 1.53 -1.25
CA HIS A 190 -5.93 0.27 -0.96
C HIS A 190 -6.41 -0.41 -2.24
N THR A 191 -6.83 -1.67 -2.10
CA THR A 191 -7.39 -2.46 -3.19
C THR A 191 -8.88 -2.71 -3.00
N SER A 192 -9.57 -3.00 -4.11
CA SER A 192 -10.92 -3.57 -4.09
C SER A 192 -10.92 -4.99 -3.53
N LYS A 193 -12.12 -5.55 -3.33
CA LYS A 193 -12.30 -6.98 -2.97
C LYS A 193 -11.67 -7.93 -4.00
N ASP A 194 -11.54 -7.50 -5.24
CA ASP A 194 -10.95 -8.28 -6.35
C ASP A 194 -9.47 -7.98 -6.57
N ASN A 195 -8.80 -7.36 -5.59
CA ASN A 195 -7.38 -6.99 -5.62
C ASN A 195 -6.98 -5.96 -6.69
N VAL A 196 -7.92 -5.17 -7.22
CA VAL A 196 -7.63 -4.04 -8.11
C VAL A 196 -7.28 -2.83 -7.26
N GLY A 197 -6.16 -2.17 -7.54
CA GLY A 197 -5.74 -0.96 -6.83
C GLY A 197 -6.68 0.22 -7.09
N LEU A 198 -7.13 0.90 -6.02
CA LEU A 198 -8.09 2.01 -6.10
C LEU A 198 -7.48 3.35 -5.70
N ALA A 199 -6.43 3.37 -4.89
CA ALA A 199 -5.74 4.57 -4.42
C ALA A 199 -4.25 4.33 -4.27
N GLY A 200 -3.45 5.38 -4.11
CA GLY A 200 -2.03 5.33 -3.79
C GLY A 200 -1.16 4.55 -4.79
N ILE A 201 -0.08 3.94 -4.30
CA ILE A 201 0.82 3.08 -5.08
C ILE A 201 0.05 1.87 -5.64
N GLU A 202 -0.92 1.34 -4.88
CA GLU A 202 -1.76 0.23 -5.33
C GLU A 202 -2.49 0.55 -6.64
N ALA A 203 -2.97 1.78 -6.81
CA ALA A 203 -3.64 2.21 -8.04
C ALA A 203 -2.65 2.58 -9.14
N TYR A 204 -1.60 3.35 -8.80
CA TYR A 204 -0.66 3.87 -9.78
C TYR A 204 0.13 2.74 -10.46
N PHE A 205 0.62 1.78 -9.69
CA PHE A 205 1.34 0.60 -10.18
C PHE A 205 0.47 -0.65 -10.26
N ASN A 206 -0.85 -0.47 -10.47
CA ASN A 206 -1.77 -1.60 -10.50
C ASN A 206 -1.41 -2.63 -11.58
N LYS A 207 -0.92 -2.20 -12.72
CA LYS A 207 -0.52 -3.08 -13.84
C LYS A 207 0.63 -3.99 -13.44
N GLU A 208 1.66 -3.42 -12.81
CA GLU A 208 2.86 -4.12 -12.38
C GLU A 208 2.56 -5.06 -11.21
N LEU A 209 1.79 -4.56 -10.24
CA LEU A 209 1.42 -5.31 -9.04
C LEU A 209 0.45 -6.47 -9.30
N ASN A 210 -0.45 -6.34 -10.28
CA ASN A 210 -1.58 -7.28 -10.42
C ASN A 210 -1.18 -8.62 -11.04
N GLY A 211 -0.11 -8.66 -11.82
CA GLY A 211 0.32 -9.86 -12.56
C GLY A 211 -0.62 -10.21 -13.72
N ILE A 212 -0.43 -11.39 -14.28
CA ILE A 212 -1.21 -11.90 -15.42
C ILE A 212 -1.92 -13.17 -14.97
N PRO A 213 -3.27 -13.26 -15.09
CA PRO A 213 -4.00 -14.45 -14.70
C PRO A 213 -3.64 -15.65 -15.57
N GLY A 214 -3.54 -16.81 -14.93
CA GLY A 214 -3.43 -18.10 -15.59
C GLY A 214 -4.80 -18.65 -15.95
N ARG A 215 -4.81 -19.80 -16.64
CA ARG A 215 -6.01 -20.51 -17.04
C ARG A 215 -5.89 -22.01 -16.78
N LYS A 216 -6.94 -22.59 -16.21
CA LYS A 216 -7.06 -24.01 -15.97
C LYS A 216 -8.31 -24.52 -16.71
N ILE A 217 -8.12 -25.37 -17.70
CA ILE A 217 -9.23 -26.06 -18.37
C ILE A 217 -9.43 -27.39 -17.66
N VAL A 218 -10.58 -27.55 -17.03
CA VAL A 218 -10.97 -28.74 -16.28
C VAL A 218 -12.15 -29.44 -16.91
N LEU A 219 -12.19 -30.77 -16.77
CA LEU A 219 -13.41 -31.54 -17.06
C LEU A 219 -14.41 -31.37 -15.92
N SER A 220 -15.63 -31.01 -16.26
CA SER A 220 -16.74 -30.94 -15.31
C SER A 220 -17.86 -31.90 -15.69
N ASP A 221 -18.55 -32.40 -14.67
CA ASP A 221 -19.79 -33.18 -14.90
C ASP A 221 -20.96 -32.27 -15.29
N ALA A 222 -22.10 -32.88 -15.59
CA ALA A 222 -23.34 -32.17 -15.94
C ALA A 222 -23.86 -31.22 -14.85
N LYS A 223 -23.29 -31.26 -13.64
CA LYS A 223 -23.59 -30.37 -12.52
C LYS A 223 -22.47 -29.35 -12.25
N SER A 224 -21.55 -29.16 -13.21
CA SER A 224 -20.41 -28.27 -13.13
C SER A 224 -19.40 -28.59 -12.02
N ARG A 225 -19.32 -29.86 -11.58
CA ARG A 225 -18.33 -30.30 -10.61
C ARG A 225 -17.06 -30.73 -11.33
N GLU A 226 -15.90 -30.27 -10.84
CA GLU A 226 -14.60 -30.69 -11.36
C GLU A 226 -14.42 -32.19 -11.12
N LEU A 227 -14.11 -32.92 -12.18
CA LEU A 227 -13.75 -34.33 -12.07
C LEU A 227 -12.29 -34.38 -11.65
N GLU A 228 -12.01 -35.02 -10.52
CA GLU A 228 -10.67 -35.15 -9.94
C GLU A 228 -9.70 -35.72 -10.98
N ASP A 229 -8.51 -35.09 -11.07
CA ASP A 229 -7.33 -35.53 -11.82
C ASP A 229 -7.34 -35.35 -13.35
N HIS A 230 -8.24 -34.55 -13.95
CA HIS A 230 -8.30 -34.36 -15.40
C HIS A 230 -8.18 -32.87 -15.79
N SER A 231 -7.12 -32.17 -15.37
CA SER A 231 -6.79 -30.88 -15.98
C SER A 231 -6.16 -31.11 -17.36
N ILE A 232 -6.84 -30.66 -18.43
CA ILE A 232 -6.41 -30.90 -19.81
C ILE A 232 -5.36 -29.89 -20.25
N ARG A 233 -5.46 -28.65 -19.73
CA ARG A 233 -4.47 -27.58 -19.96
C ARG A 233 -4.40 -26.69 -18.74
N TYR A 234 -3.18 -26.43 -18.33
CA TYR A 234 -2.88 -25.48 -17.25
C TYR A 234 -1.86 -24.47 -17.75
N HIS A 235 -2.23 -23.21 -17.73
CA HIS A 235 -1.32 -22.09 -17.91
C HIS A 235 -1.12 -21.43 -16.55
N GLU A 236 0.08 -21.44 -16.05
CA GLU A 236 0.41 -20.84 -14.78
C GLU A 236 0.17 -19.31 -14.80
N PRO A 237 -0.36 -18.74 -13.73
CA PRO A 237 -0.43 -17.29 -13.58
C PRO A 237 0.98 -16.72 -13.44
N VAL A 238 1.21 -15.55 -14.01
CA VAL A 238 2.43 -14.77 -13.76
C VAL A 238 2.15 -13.82 -12.59
N ASN A 239 2.86 -14.00 -11.48
CA ASN A 239 2.70 -13.13 -10.33
C ASN A 239 3.03 -11.67 -10.66
N GLY A 240 2.43 -10.74 -9.90
CA GLY A 240 2.75 -9.33 -10.01
C GLY A 240 4.14 -9.03 -9.49
N TYR A 241 4.78 -8.02 -10.08
CA TYR A 241 6.06 -7.51 -9.63
C TYR A 241 5.92 -6.79 -8.29
N HIS A 242 6.98 -6.78 -7.50
CA HIS A 242 7.04 -6.03 -6.26
C HIS A 242 7.49 -4.59 -6.50
N VAL A 243 7.00 -3.68 -5.68
CA VAL A 243 7.37 -2.26 -5.70
C VAL A 243 8.22 -1.95 -4.47
N VAL A 244 9.44 -1.44 -4.68
CA VAL A 244 10.30 -0.91 -3.61
C VAL A 244 10.15 0.61 -3.61
N SER A 245 9.56 1.14 -2.53
CA SER A 245 9.34 2.59 -2.38
C SER A 245 10.59 3.31 -1.87
N THR A 246 10.55 4.64 -1.87
CA THR A 246 11.55 5.50 -1.21
C THR A 246 11.21 5.79 0.24
N ILE A 247 10.03 5.39 0.70
CA ILE A 247 9.57 5.57 2.07
C ILE A 247 10.51 4.88 3.05
N ASP A 248 10.88 5.57 4.08
CA ASP A 248 11.58 5.02 5.23
C ASP A 248 10.57 4.80 6.37
N GLU A 249 10.39 3.54 6.75
CA GLU A 249 9.36 3.16 7.72
C GLU A 249 9.51 3.91 9.05
N VAL A 250 10.74 4.13 9.51
CA VAL A 250 11.00 4.82 10.78
C VAL A 250 10.68 6.30 10.67
N ILE A 251 11.13 6.96 9.60
CA ILE A 251 10.82 8.37 9.36
C ILE A 251 9.32 8.58 9.20
N GLN A 252 8.65 7.66 8.51
CA GLN A 252 7.19 7.69 8.36
C GLN A 252 6.48 7.62 9.72
N HIS A 253 6.92 6.75 10.64
CA HIS A 253 6.35 6.70 12.00
C HIS A 253 6.55 8.01 12.77
N TYR A 254 7.72 8.63 12.67
CA TYR A 254 7.95 9.94 13.29
C TYR A 254 6.98 10.99 12.76
N VAL A 255 6.77 10.99 11.44
CA VAL A 255 5.86 11.92 10.77
C VAL A 255 4.41 11.66 11.18
N GLU A 256 3.96 10.41 11.19
CA GLU A 256 2.59 10.06 11.58
C GLU A 256 2.28 10.46 13.02
N LYS A 257 3.20 10.16 13.94
CA LYS A 257 3.07 10.58 15.33
C LYS A 257 3.00 12.10 15.47
N ALA A 258 3.89 12.83 14.78
CA ALA A 258 3.88 14.29 14.82
C ALA A 258 2.57 14.86 14.24
N MET A 259 2.03 14.26 13.19
CA MET A 259 0.77 14.71 12.59
C MET A 259 -0.45 14.36 13.43
N GLU A 260 -0.47 13.22 14.11
CA GLU A 260 -1.52 12.87 15.07
C GLU A 260 -1.52 13.89 16.22
N GLN A 261 -0.35 14.16 16.81
CA GLN A 261 -0.23 15.15 17.87
C GLN A 261 -0.62 16.55 17.38
N SER A 262 -0.19 16.96 16.18
CA SER A 262 -0.58 18.23 15.57
C SER A 262 -2.10 18.34 15.35
N TYR A 263 -2.71 17.27 14.89
CA TYR A 263 -4.16 17.20 14.65
C TYR A 263 -4.96 17.41 15.93
N ILE A 264 -4.54 16.75 17.01
CA ILE A 264 -5.20 16.83 18.32
C ILE A 264 -4.94 18.19 18.99
N GLU A 265 -3.68 18.61 19.14
CA GLU A 265 -3.31 19.83 19.86
C GLU A 265 -3.83 21.10 19.20
N ASN A 266 -3.81 21.12 17.87
CA ASN A 266 -4.31 22.27 17.12
C ASN A 266 -5.84 22.20 16.88
N ASN A 267 -6.50 21.11 17.26
CA ASN A 267 -7.93 20.86 16.96
C ASN A 267 -8.24 21.26 15.51
N SER A 268 -7.41 20.77 14.59
CA SER A 268 -7.39 21.20 13.20
C SER A 268 -8.36 20.38 12.33
N LYS A 269 -8.77 20.94 11.22
CA LYS A 269 -9.50 20.18 10.21
C LYS A 269 -8.64 19.09 9.59
N ARG A 270 -7.36 19.40 9.39
CA ARG A 270 -6.35 18.47 8.86
C ARG A 270 -4.94 18.92 9.28
N SER A 271 -4.09 17.97 9.62
CA SER A 271 -2.65 18.16 9.77
C SER A 271 -1.92 17.24 8.82
N MET A 272 -0.93 17.73 8.08
CA MET A 272 -0.21 16.96 7.09
C MET A 272 1.26 17.36 7.00
N ALA A 273 2.12 16.39 6.65
CA ALA A 273 3.55 16.62 6.46
C ALA A 273 4.14 15.78 5.34
N ILE A 274 5.18 16.33 4.71
CA ILE A 274 5.99 15.67 3.70
C ILE A 274 7.45 15.85 4.08
N VAL A 275 8.23 14.76 4.00
CA VAL A 275 9.68 14.72 4.23
C VAL A 275 10.39 14.30 2.96
N ILE A 276 11.32 15.12 2.47
CA ILE A 276 12.03 14.93 1.19
C ILE A 276 13.53 14.88 1.45
N ASP A 277 14.23 13.97 0.78
CA ASP A 277 15.68 14.11 0.55
C ASP A 277 15.89 15.09 -0.63
N PRO A 278 16.42 16.29 -0.39
CA PRO A 278 16.53 17.31 -1.43
C PRO A 278 17.50 16.93 -2.56
N LYS A 279 18.47 16.03 -2.30
CA LYS A 279 19.50 15.64 -3.28
C LYS A 279 18.98 14.64 -4.31
N THR A 280 18.04 13.81 -3.91
CA THR A 280 17.51 12.74 -4.77
C THR A 280 16.06 12.97 -5.21
N GLY A 281 15.34 13.85 -4.51
CA GLY A 281 13.90 14.01 -4.66
C GLY A 281 13.08 12.90 -4.01
N ASP A 282 13.73 12.01 -3.23
CA ASP A 282 13.05 10.90 -2.56
C ASP A 282 12.06 11.40 -1.52
N ILE A 283 10.84 10.94 -1.61
CA ILE A 283 9.84 11.11 -0.57
C ILE A 283 10.15 10.06 0.50
N LEU A 284 10.72 10.53 1.64
CA LEU A 284 11.07 9.65 2.76
C LEU A 284 9.87 9.33 3.63
N ALA A 285 8.94 10.28 3.75
CA ALA A 285 7.70 10.11 4.47
C ALA A 285 6.63 11.11 3.99
N MET A 286 5.36 10.73 4.12
CA MET A 286 4.22 11.57 3.79
C MET A 286 3.00 11.09 4.59
N ALA A 287 2.45 11.95 5.45
CA ALA A 287 1.30 11.61 6.28
C ALA A 287 0.32 12.78 6.40
N ALA A 288 -0.96 12.45 6.54
CA ALA A 288 -2.01 13.40 6.88
C ALA A 288 -2.97 12.80 7.91
N LYS A 289 -3.52 13.63 8.78
CA LYS A 289 -4.59 13.29 9.71
C LYS A 289 -5.78 14.23 9.47
N PRO A 290 -7.02 13.70 9.43
CA PRO A 290 -7.40 12.31 9.62
C PRO A 290 -6.99 11.40 8.46
N ASP A 291 -6.69 10.15 8.77
CA ASP A 291 -6.32 9.07 7.85
C ASP A 291 -7.40 7.98 7.78
N TYR A 292 -7.10 6.87 7.09
CA TYR A 292 -7.96 5.70 7.02
C TYR A 292 -7.15 4.41 7.06
N ASN A 293 -7.82 3.27 7.32
CA ASN A 293 -7.16 1.98 7.28
C ASN A 293 -7.31 1.35 5.89
N PRO A 294 -6.21 1.11 5.14
CA PRO A 294 -6.25 0.44 3.84
C PRO A 294 -6.89 -0.95 3.84
N GLU A 295 -6.88 -1.66 4.96
CA GLU A 295 -7.51 -2.99 5.08
C GLU A 295 -9.03 -2.90 5.20
N THR A 296 -9.54 -1.82 5.83
CA THR A 296 -10.97 -1.53 5.99
C THR A 296 -11.30 -0.13 5.47
N PRO A 297 -11.10 0.15 4.16
CA PRO A 297 -11.09 1.51 3.62
C PRO A 297 -12.45 2.23 3.72
N ASN A 298 -13.54 1.48 3.89
CA ASN A 298 -14.90 2.05 4.05
C ASN A 298 -15.25 2.36 5.50
N GLU A 299 -14.39 2.02 6.47
CA GLU A 299 -14.65 2.27 7.88
C GLU A 299 -14.35 3.71 8.26
N LEU A 300 -15.32 4.36 8.89
CA LEU A 300 -15.26 5.79 9.22
C LEU A 300 -14.76 5.99 10.66
N TYR A 301 -13.45 6.01 10.85
CA TYR A 301 -12.82 6.13 12.17
C TYR A 301 -13.05 7.51 12.81
N TYR A 302 -13.07 8.58 12.03
CA TYR A 302 -13.16 9.95 12.52
C TYR A 302 -14.59 10.49 12.47
N TYR A 303 -14.98 11.22 13.52
CA TYR A 303 -16.33 11.79 13.66
C TYR A 303 -16.77 12.59 12.42
N ARG A 304 -15.90 13.43 11.88
CA ARG A 304 -16.20 14.26 10.70
C ARG A 304 -16.67 13.47 9.48
N PHE A 305 -16.08 12.29 9.24
CA PHE A 305 -16.50 11.45 8.12
C PHE A 305 -17.81 10.73 8.44
N ARG A 306 -18.03 10.34 9.69
CA ARG A 306 -19.33 9.78 10.13
C ARG A 306 -20.45 10.81 10.00
N GLU A 307 -20.20 12.04 10.41
CA GLU A 307 -21.16 13.15 10.27
C GLU A 307 -21.43 13.45 8.78
N ALA A 308 -20.41 13.59 7.95
CA ALA A 308 -20.58 13.79 6.50
C ALA A 308 -21.37 12.64 5.87
N MET A 309 -21.07 11.38 6.23
CA MET A 309 -21.77 10.19 5.73
C MET A 309 -23.24 10.17 6.19
N SER A 310 -23.54 10.58 7.43
CA SER A 310 -24.92 10.64 7.92
C SER A 310 -25.77 11.70 7.23
N ASN A 311 -25.12 12.76 6.71
CA ASN A 311 -25.77 13.84 5.98
C ASN A 311 -25.93 13.52 4.48
N ALA A 312 -25.18 12.54 3.96
CA ALA A 312 -25.24 12.10 2.57
C ALA A 312 -26.54 11.31 2.31
N LYS A 313 -27.37 11.79 1.37
CA LYS A 313 -28.70 11.24 1.08
C LYS A 313 -28.69 10.29 -0.11
N THR A 314 -27.72 10.43 -1.01
CA THR A 314 -27.61 9.62 -2.22
C THR A 314 -26.34 8.76 -2.18
N ASN A 315 -26.29 7.70 -3.00
CA ASN A 315 -25.10 6.87 -3.15
C ASN A 315 -23.91 7.67 -3.69
N GLU A 316 -24.17 8.66 -4.55
CA GLU A 316 -23.17 9.56 -5.10
C GLU A 316 -22.55 10.41 -4.01
N GLU A 317 -23.36 11.02 -3.14
CA GLU A 317 -22.89 11.81 -1.99
C GLU A 317 -22.09 10.94 -1.00
N GLN A 318 -22.54 9.71 -0.75
CA GLN A 318 -21.79 8.76 0.09
C GLN A 318 -20.43 8.39 -0.53
N LEU A 319 -20.39 8.18 -1.84
CA LEU A 319 -19.14 7.91 -2.55
C LEU A 319 -18.21 9.12 -2.53
N GLU A 320 -18.73 10.36 -2.61
CA GLU A 320 -17.93 11.58 -2.47
C GLU A 320 -17.28 11.67 -1.09
N VAL A 321 -18.00 11.31 -0.01
CA VAL A 321 -17.43 11.27 1.35
C VAL A 321 -16.26 10.27 1.40
N LEU A 322 -16.44 9.06 0.87
CA LEU A 322 -15.39 8.05 0.82
C LEU A 322 -14.20 8.52 -0.03
N ASN A 323 -14.45 9.05 -1.22
CA ASN A 323 -13.40 9.60 -2.09
C ASN A 323 -12.62 10.74 -1.41
N SER A 324 -13.30 11.59 -0.64
CA SER A 324 -12.66 12.67 0.13
C SER A 324 -11.75 12.15 1.24
N MET A 325 -12.05 10.95 1.77
CA MET A 325 -11.24 10.26 2.78
C MET A 325 -10.04 9.55 2.15
N TRP A 326 -10.18 8.95 0.97
CA TRP A 326 -9.12 8.18 0.31
C TRP A 326 -8.14 9.03 -0.50
N ARG A 327 -8.60 10.20 -0.99
CA ARG A 327 -7.79 11.10 -1.79
C ARG A 327 -6.62 11.65 -1.00
N ASN A 328 -5.40 11.56 -1.56
CA ASN A 328 -4.21 12.11 -0.94
C ASN A 328 -4.18 13.65 -1.03
N PRO A 329 -4.41 14.38 0.07
CA PRO A 329 -4.51 15.83 0.03
C PRO A 329 -3.19 16.52 -0.30
N MET A 330 -2.06 15.84 -0.11
CA MET A 330 -0.74 16.44 -0.33
C MET A 330 -0.38 16.55 -1.81
N VAL A 331 -1.07 15.80 -2.67
CA VAL A 331 -0.88 15.86 -4.14
C VAL A 331 -2.09 16.39 -4.88
N SER A 332 -3.29 16.30 -4.29
CA SER A 332 -4.55 16.65 -4.97
C SER A 332 -5.21 17.95 -4.50
N ASP A 333 -4.94 18.40 -3.26
CA ASP A 333 -5.60 19.58 -2.72
C ASP A 333 -4.74 20.82 -2.95
N LEU A 334 -5.42 21.90 -3.33
CA LEU A 334 -4.80 23.19 -3.54
C LEU A 334 -4.97 24.09 -2.32
N TYR A 335 -3.92 24.83 -2.00
CA TYR A 335 -3.94 25.85 -0.97
C TYR A 335 -3.10 27.07 -1.35
N GLU A 336 -3.39 28.21 -0.77
CA GLU A 336 -2.53 29.37 -0.86
C GLU A 336 -1.36 29.19 0.15
N PRO A 337 -0.08 29.15 -0.32
CA PRO A 337 1.06 28.82 0.54
C PRO A 337 1.43 29.94 1.52
N GLY A 338 0.88 31.11 1.35
CA GLY A 338 1.21 32.28 2.17
C GLY A 338 2.71 32.55 2.20
N SER A 339 3.21 32.99 3.34
CA SER A 339 4.58 33.46 3.45
C SER A 339 5.69 32.39 3.26
N VAL A 340 5.36 31.10 3.10
CA VAL A 340 6.36 30.10 2.65
C VAL A 340 6.76 30.40 1.20
N PHE A 341 5.83 30.91 0.38
CA PHE A 341 6.10 31.28 -1.00
C PHE A 341 7.13 32.41 -1.15
N LYS A 342 7.33 33.22 -0.10
CA LYS A 342 8.38 34.26 -0.08
C LYS A 342 9.79 33.72 -0.30
N VAL A 343 10.00 32.41 -0.02
CA VAL A 343 11.27 31.73 -0.36
C VAL A 343 11.53 31.83 -1.87
N ILE A 344 10.51 31.67 -2.68
CA ILE A 344 10.58 31.71 -4.15
C ILE A 344 10.82 33.16 -4.61
N THR A 345 10.03 34.11 -4.09
CA THR A 345 10.16 35.53 -4.42
C THR A 345 11.54 36.09 -4.03
N ALA A 346 12.05 35.72 -2.85
CA ALA A 346 13.38 36.11 -2.40
C ALA A 346 14.48 35.50 -3.28
N SER A 347 14.36 34.21 -3.60
CA SER A 347 15.29 33.51 -4.48
C SER A 347 15.39 34.18 -5.86
N ALA A 348 14.25 34.47 -6.47
CA ALA A 348 14.18 35.21 -7.75
C ALA A 348 14.80 36.60 -7.66
N GLY A 349 14.48 37.36 -6.60
CA GLY A 349 15.03 38.71 -6.41
C GLY A 349 16.53 38.75 -6.21
N ILE A 350 17.12 37.74 -5.49
CA ILE A 350 18.55 37.63 -5.31
C ILE A 350 19.24 37.17 -6.60
N GLU A 351 18.68 36.18 -7.29
CA GLU A 351 19.25 35.65 -8.54
C GLU A 351 19.36 36.72 -9.62
N GLU A 352 18.33 37.53 -9.78
CA GLU A 352 18.31 38.66 -10.74
C GLU A 352 19.06 39.93 -10.21
N GLY A 353 19.59 39.87 -9.00
CA GLY A 353 20.35 40.96 -8.39
C GLY A 353 19.52 42.21 -8.07
N VAL A 354 18.15 42.12 -8.13
CA VAL A 354 17.28 43.27 -7.78
C VAL A 354 17.24 43.51 -6.27
N VAL A 355 17.70 42.55 -5.47
CA VAL A 355 17.86 42.67 -4.02
C VAL A 355 19.06 41.87 -3.54
N THR A 356 19.70 42.35 -2.48
CA THR A 356 20.76 41.66 -1.71
C THR A 356 20.32 41.54 -0.25
N PRO A 357 20.94 40.70 0.57
CA PRO A 357 20.66 40.65 2.01
C PRO A 357 20.70 41.98 2.74
N ASN A 358 21.55 42.90 2.27
CA ASN A 358 21.78 44.20 2.86
C ASN A 358 20.97 45.33 2.21
N SER A 359 20.17 45.03 1.19
CA SER A 359 19.31 46.04 0.56
C SER A 359 18.29 46.58 1.57
N THR A 360 18.20 47.92 1.64
CA THR A 360 17.40 48.65 2.62
C THR A 360 16.02 49.00 2.05
N PHE A 361 15.00 48.85 2.88
CA PHE A 361 13.60 49.16 2.58
C PHE A 361 12.96 50.00 3.67
N VAL A 362 12.02 50.85 3.33
CA VAL A 362 11.21 51.60 4.29
C VAL A 362 9.79 51.03 4.34
N ASP A 363 9.51 50.33 5.44
CA ASP A 363 8.19 49.79 5.67
C ASP A 363 7.27 50.76 6.43
N LYS A 364 6.18 51.14 5.83
CA LYS A 364 5.12 51.97 6.44
C LYS A 364 3.98 51.13 7.01
N GLY A 365 4.09 49.78 7.01
CA GLY A 365 3.06 48.84 7.49
C GLY A 365 2.05 48.48 6.38
N TYR A 366 2.02 49.20 5.29
CA TYR A 366 1.17 48.93 4.10
C TYR A 366 1.75 49.56 2.83
N VAL A 367 1.26 49.09 1.69
CA VAL A 367 1.50 49.66 0.37
C VAL A 367 0.17 49.72 -0.39
N GLU A 368 0.00 50.77 -1.21
CA GLU A 368 -1.14 50.88 -2.11
C GLU A 368 -0.77 50.43 -3.53
N VAL A 369 -1.54 49.48 -4.04
CA VAL A 369 -1.37 48.91 -5.38
C VAL A 369 -2.68 49.00 -6.12
N ALA A 370 -2.74 49.75 -7.22
CA ALA A 370 -3.94 49.97 -8.01
C ALA A 370 -5.17 50.31 -7.16
N GLY A 371 -5.03 51.22 -6.18
CA GLY A 371 -6.11 51.66 -5.30
C GLY A 371 -6.46 50.71 -4.15
N GLN A 372 -5.79 49.54 -4.05
CA GLN A 372 -5.98 48.61 -2.95
C GLN A 372 -4.87 48.70 -1.93
N LYS A 373 -5.25 48.76 -0.64
CA LYS A 373 -4.31 48.80 0.48
C LYS A 373 -3.94 47.38 0.90
N LEU A 374 -2.69 46.99 0.68
CA LEU A 374 -2.10 45.72 1.08
C LEU A 374 -1.24 45.93 2.35
N SER A 375 -1.50 45.20 3.41
CA SER A 375 -0.89 45.44 4.72
C SER A 375 -0.02 44.26 5.18
N ASN A 376 0.89 44.52 6.12
CA ASN A 376 1.60 43.52 6.85
C ASN A 376 0.70 42.79 7.85
N TRP A 377 1.15 41.65 8.36
CA TRP A 377 0.52 40.95 9.48
C TRP A 377 0.59 41.75 10.80
N SER A 378 1.65 42.57 10.94
CA SER A 378 1.84 43.48 12.09
C SER A 378 1.03 44.78 11.85
N LYS A 379 0.35 45.25 12.90
CA LYS A 379 -0.33 46.54 12.90
C LYS A 379 0.63 47.74 12.99
N LYS A 380 1.88 47.49 13.42
CA LYS A 380 2.93 48.52 13.54
C LYS A 380 3.89 48.43 12.36
N PRO A 381 4.33 49.58 11.77
CA PRO A 381 5.34 49.56 10.73
C PRO A 381 6.70 49.13 11.30
N PHE A 382 7.52 48.48 10.46
CA PHE A 382 8.86 48.07 10.81
C PHE A 382 9.91 49.17 10.62
N GLY A 383 9.54 50.29 9.94
CA GLY A 383 10.41 51.39 9.63
C GLY A 383 11.47 51.00 8.60
N THR A 384 12.69 51.57 8.75
CA THR A 384 13.81 51.22 7.87
C THR A 384 14.46 49.93 8.29
N ILE A 385 14.42 48.93 7.39
CA ILE A 385 14.96 47.58 7.64
C ILE A 385 15.73 47.10 6.42
N ASP A 386 16.71 46.21 6.65
CA ASP A 386 17.36 45.47 5.57
C ASP A 386 16.54 44.25 5.11
N PHE A 387 16.91 43.66 3.97
CA PHE A 387 16.21 42.52 3.40
C PHE A 387 16.29 41.29 4.32
N ARG A 388 17.41 41.08 5.04
CA ARG A 388 17.56 39.99 6.03
C ARG A 388 16.49 40.08 7.10
N LYS A 389 16.24 41.27 7.65
CA LYS A 389 15.20 41.52 8.64
C LYS A 389 13.81 41.34 8.03
N ALA A 390 13.61 41.79 6.78
CA ALA A 390 12.36 41.66 6.09
C ALA A 390 11.97 40.18 5.83
N VAL A 391 12.93 39.31 5.47
CA VAL A 391 12.73 37.86 5.37
C VAL A 391 12.40 37.25 6.72
N GLY A 392 13.14 37.63 7.75
CA GLY A 392 12.98 37.14 9.14
C GLY A 392 11.61 37.49 9.71
N GLN A 393 11.19 38.73 9.62
CA GLN A 393 9.90 39.24 10.08
C GLN A 393 8.75 39.02 9.09
N SER A 394 9.05 38.44 7.94
CA SER A 394 8.04 38.11 6.92
C SER A 394 7.23 39.34 6.45
N VAL A 395 7.90 40.46 6.16
CA VAL A 395 7.28 41.77 5.86
C VAL A 395 6.72 41.81 4.44
N ASN A 396 5.39 41.77 4.27
CA ASN A 396 4.72 41.67 2.98
C ASN A 396 5.10 42.82 2.02
N THR A 397 5.14 44.07 2.51
CA THR A 397 5.42 45.24 1.74
C THR A 397 6.76 45.22 1.00
N VAL A 398 7.78 44.60 1.63
CA VAL A 398 9.11 44.38 1.04
C VAL A 398 9.04 43.40 -0.11
N PHE A 399 8.31 42.30 0.04
CA PHE A 399 8.17 41.28 -1.00
C PHE A 399 7.34 41.79 -2.21
N ILE A 400 6.35 42.65 -1.96
CA ILE A 400 5.64 43.36 -3.02
C ILE A 400 6.62 44.22 -3.83
N GLU A 401 7.50 44.95 -3.16
CA GLU A 401 8.50 45.78 -3.82
C GLU A 401 9.52 44.95 -4.63
N VAL A 402 9.96 43.79 -4.08
CA VAL A 402 10.85 42.85 -4.79
C VAL A 402 10.17 42.32 -6.06
N ALA A 403 8.90 41.87 -5.98
CA ALA A 403 8.18 41.40 -7.16
C ALA A 403 7.94 42.48 -8.19
N LYS A 404 7.71 43.75 -7.74
CA LYS A 404 7.60 44.90 -8.61
C LYS A 404 8.90 45.16 -9.35
N ARG A 405 10.07 45.08 -8.68
CA ARG A 405 11.39 45.25 -9.31
C ARG A 405 11.72 44.14 -10.31
N LEU A 406 11.28 42.89 -10.04
CA LEU A 406 11.40 41.78 -10.99
C LEU A 406 10.56 41.99 -12.27
N GLY A 407 9.42 42.65 -12.14
CA GLY A 407 8.41 42.71 -13.19
C GLY A 407 7.60 41.41 -13.33
N SER A 408 6.45 41.52 -13.99
CA SER A 408 5.48 40.42 -14.07
C SER A 408 6.01 39.20 -14.83
N GLU A 409 6.67 39.45 -15.98
CA GLU A 409 7.19 38.38 -16.85
C GLU A 409 8.27 37.56 -16.13
N LYS A 410 9.30 38.21 -15.60
CA LYS A 410 10.40 37.55 -14.89
C LYS A 410 9.92 36.86 -13.62
N PHE A 411 8.97 37.47 -12.89
CA PHE A 411 8.40 36.86 -11.70
C PHE A 411 7.65 35.55 -12.03
N LEU A 412 6.85 35.53 -13.11
CA LEU A 412 6.19 34.30 -13.57
C LEU A 412 7.18 33.25 -14.08
N GLU A 413 8.25 33.66 -14.78
CA GLU A 413 9.31 32.76 -15.23
C GLU A 413 9.89 31.97 -14.06
N TYR A 414 10.21 32.61 -12.91
CA TYR A 414 10.68 31.94 -11.73
C TYR A 414 9.63 31.06 -11.09
N ILE A 415 8.36 31.47 -11.04
CA ILE A 415 7.26 30.62 -10.53
C ILE A 415 7.21 29.31 -11.32
N TYR A 416 7.26 29.38 -12.65
CA TYR A 416 7.28 28.18 -13.49
C TYR A 416 8.60 27.41 -13.38
N ALA A 417 9.74 28.12 -13.22
CA ALA A 417 11.04 27.48 -13.04
C ALA A 417 11.11 26.65 -11.76
N PHE A 418 10.46 27.08 -10.69
CA PHE A 418 10.33 26.32 -9.44
C PHE A 418 9.29 25.20 -9.49
N GLY A 419 8.63 24.95 -10.63
CA GLY A 419 7.75 23.81 -10.89
C GLY A 419 6.27 24.03 -10.60
N PHE A 420 5.86 25.25 -10.26
CA PHE A 420 4.44 25.57 -10.08
C PHE A 420 3.68 25.60 -11.39
N GLY A 421 2.36 25.36 -11.34
CA GLY A 421 1.47 25.40 -12.51
C GLY A 421 1.56 24.18 -13.43
N LYS A 422 2.28 23.13 -13.02
CA LYS A 422 2.37 21.83 -13.70
C LYS A 422 2.44 20.72 -12.68
N LYS A 423 2.02 19.52 -13.08
CA LYS A 423 2.21 18.31 -12.26
C LYS A 423 3.69 18.07 -12.01
N THR A 424 4.02 17.66 -10.81
CA THR A 424 5.42 17.32 -10.43
C THR A 424 5.86 15.98 -11.03
N GLY A 425 4.88 15.12 -11.40
CA GLY A 425 5.13 13.78 -11.89
C GLY A 425 5.39 12.77 -10.77
N VAL A 426 4.92 13.05 -9.55
CA VAL A 426 4.92 12.08 -8.46
C VAL A 426 4.09 10.86 -8.84
N SER A 427 4.59 9.66 -8.52
CA SER A 427 3.94 8.38 -8.88
C SER A 427 2.74 8.08 -7.99
N LEU A 428 1.76 9.01 -7.96
CA LEU A 428 0.49 8.91 -7.25
C LEU A 428 -0.66 9.40 -8.14
N PRO A 429 -1.86 8.81 -8.02
CA PRO A 429 -3.01 9.25 -8.78
C PRO A 429 -3.57 10.57 -8.24
N GLY A 430 -4.27 11.32 -9.12
CA GLY A 430 -5.05 12.49 -8.72
C GLY A 430 -4.22 13.76 -8.47
N GLU A 431 -2.98 13.85 -8.97
CA GLU A 431 -2.14 15.03 -8.84
C GLU A 431 -2.76 16.24 -9.54
N ALA A 432 -2.85 17.36 -8.81
CA ALA A 432 -3.33 18.65 -9.31
C ALA A 432 -2.17 19.55 -9.80
N GLU A 433 -2.43 20.38 -10.78
CA GLU A 433 -1.42 21.27 -11.41
C GLU A 433 -1.21 22.59 -10.68
N GLY A 434 -2.13 22.97 -9.79
CA GLY A 434 -2.15 24.31 -9.21
C GLY A 434 -2.90 25.32 -10.07
N LEU A 435 -3.10 26.52 -9.53
CA LEU A 435 -3.77 27.61 -10.23
C LEU A 435 -2.87 28.86 -10.19
N ILE A 436 -2.40 29.28 -11.36
CA ILE A 436 -1.50 30.41 -11.54
C ILE A 436 -2.10 31.33 -12.63
N TYR A 437 -2.07 32.62 -12.38
CA TYR A 437 -2.48 33.59 -13.41
C TYR A 437 -1.51 33.54 -14.59
N SER A 438 -2.04 33.51 -15.81
CA SER A 438 -1.25 33.76 -17.02
C SER A 438 -0.85 35.27 -17.13
N LEU A 439 0.20 35.55 -17.89
CA LEU A 439 0.78 36.89 -17.95
C LEU A 439 -0.26 37.95 -18.41
N ASP A 440 -1.14 37.62 -19.35
CA ASP A 440 -2.21 38.44 -19.85
C ASP A 440 -3.31 38.76 -18.82
N LYS A 441 -3.45 37.92 -17.78
CA LYS A 441 -4.43 38.06 -16.68
C LYS A 441 -3.81 38.53 -15.37
N LEU A 442 -2.48 38.68 -15.33
CA LEU A 442 -1.76 39.07 -14.12
C LEU A 442 -1.80 40.58 -13.93
N GLY A 443 -2.78 41.09 -13.19
CA GLY A 443 -2.84 42.49 -12.78
C GLY A 443 -1.85 42.85 -11.68
N PRO A 444 -1.63 44.17 -11.44
CA PRO A 444 -0.68 44.64 -10.41
C PRO A 444 -1.02 44.15 -9.00
N VAL A 445 -2.29 43.99 -8.64
CA VAL A 445 -2.73 43.50 -7.33
C VAL A 445 -2.42 42.03 -7.20
N GLN A 446 -2.73 41.22 -8.21
CA GLN A 446 -2.43 39.80 -8.23
C GLN A 446 -0.92 39.53 -8.12
N GLN A 447 -0.08 40.27 -8.90
CA GLN A 447 1.37 40.15 -8.78
C GLN A 447 1.85 40.48 -7.36
N ALA A 448 1.33 41.57 -6.76
CA ALA A 448 1.66 41.97 -5.42
C ALA A 448 1.28 40.88 -4.38
N THR A 449 0.07 40.33 -4.47
CA THR A 449 -0.40 39.27 -3.52
C THR A 449 0.30 37.95 -3.74
N MET A 450 0.60 37.57 -4.97
CA MET A 450 1.40 36.36 -5.28
C MET A 450 2.80 36.42 -4.69
N SER A 451 3.41 37.63 -4.57
CA SER A 451 4.75 37.77 -4.00
C SER A 451 4.88 37.27 -2.59
N PHE A 452 3.79 37.18 -1.84
CA PHE A 452 3.75 36.63 -0.49
C PHE A 452 2.80 35.42 -0.36
N GLY A 453 2.45 34.77 -1.50
CA GLY A 453 1.76 33.48 -1.55
C GLY A 453 0.26 33.54 -1.38
N GLN A 454 -0.39 34.67 -1.72
CA GLN A 454 -1.84 34.76 -1.90
C GLN A 454 -2.18 34.98 -3.38
N SER A 455 -3.42 34.70 -3.77
CA SER A 455 -3.83 34.69 -5.20
C SER A 455 -3.04 33.70 -6.06
N ILE A 456 -2.45 32.70 -5.47
CA ILE A 456 -1.81 31.55 -6.13
C ILE A 456 -2.18 30.30 -5.35
N SER A 457 -2.62 29.26 -6.04
CA SER A 457 -2.98 27.98 -5.40
C SER A 457 -2.05 26.89 -5.88
N VAL A 458 -1.41 26.19 -4.92
CA VAL A 458 -0.40 25.17 -5.17
C VAL A 458 -0.70 23.91 -4.38
N THR A 459 -0.15 22.77 -4.79
CA THR A 459 -0.21 21.57 -3.96
C THR A 459 0.90 21.55 -2.91
N PRO A 460 0.73 20.88 -1.76
CA PRO A 460 1.81 20.68 -0.79
C PRO A 460 3.08 20.08 -1.39
N ILE A 461 2.94 19.13 -2.32
CA ILE A 461 4.11 18.50 -2.98
C ILE A 461 4.85 19.53 -3.88
N GLN A 462 4.16 20.38 -4.61
CA GLN A 462 4.82 21.44 -5.37
C GLN A 462 5.60 22.39 -4.44
N MET A 463 5.01 22.77 -3.31
CA MET A 463 5.64 23.70 -2.38
C MET A 463 6.92 23.13 -1.75
N VAL A 464 6.88 21.87 -1.27
CA VAL A 464 8.06 21.25 -0.66
C VAL A 464 9.16 21.01 -1.69
N MET A 465 8.81 20.58 -2.92
CA MET A 465 9.79 20.40 -4.00
C MET A 465 10.47 21.72 -4.41
N ALA A 466 9.71 22.81 -4.52
CA ALA A 466 10.25 24.12 -4.80
C ALA A 466 11.26 24.59 -3.71
N VAL A 467 10.93 24.35 -2.42
CA VAL A 467 11.87 24.67 -1.33
C VAL A 467 13.05 23.70 -1.30
N SER A 468 12.85 22.42 -1.70
CA SER A 468 13.94 21.45 -1.83
C SER A 468 14.98 21.87 -2.86
N ALA A 469 14.60 22.57 -3.92
CA ALA A 469 15.55 23.16 -4.86
C ALA A 469 16.49 24.18 -4.17
N VAL A 470 15.94 24.99 -3.24
CA VAL A 470 16.72 25.91 -2.41
C VAL A 470 17.64 25.17 -1.41
N ALA A 471 17.35 23.90 -1.10
CA ALA A 471 18.18 23.05 -0.26
C ALA A 471 19.19 22.20 -1.06
N ASN A 472 19.14 22.23 -2.40
CA ASN A 472 19.90 21.35 -3.30
C ASN A 472 20.69 22.16 -4.37
N ASN A 473 21.52 23.10 -3.94
CA ASN A 473 22.34 23.91 -4.85
C ASN A 473 21.55 24.58 -5.99
N GLY A 474 20.27 24.81 -5.79
CA GLY A 474 19.37 25.40 -6.77
C GLY A 474 18.77 24.42 -7.78
N GLU A 475 19.00 23.12 -7.65
CA GLU A 475 18.48 22.09 -8.55
C GLU A 475 17.12 21.56 -8.08
N LEU A 476 16.11 21.69 -8.95
CA LEU A 476 14.78 21.13 -8.75
C LEU A 476 14.79 19.65 -9.19
N MET A 477 14.61 18.76 -8.25
CA MET A 477 14.48 17.31 -8.50
C MET A 477 13.04 16.96 -8.82
N LYS A 478 12.86 15.87 -9.58
CA LYS A 478 11.56 15.21 -9.71
C LYS A 478 11.24 14.43 -8.44
N PRO A 479 10.04 14.56 -7.84
CA PRO A 479 9.70 13.78 -6.67
C PRO A 479 9.69 12.29 -7.01
N ARG A 480 10.41 11.50 -6.24
CA ARG A 480 10.53 10.06 -6.42
C ARG A 480 9.89 9.35 -5.23
N LEU A 481 8.90 8.48 -5.50
CA LEU A 481 8.19 7.69 -4.50
C LEU A 481 8.52 6.20 -4.61
N VAL A 482 8.89 5.75 -5.79
CA VAL A 482 9.29 4.36 -6.06
C VAL A 482 10.72 4.34 -6.59
N ARG A 483 11.53 3.44 -6.03
CA ARG A 483 12.93 3.25 -6.39
C ARG A 483 13.10 2.17 -7.44
N GLU A 484 12.42 1.04 -7.26
CA GLU A 484 12.58 -0.14 -8.09
C GLU A 484 11.28 -0.93 -8.21
N ILE A 485 11.12 -1.60 -9.34
CA ILE A 485 10.16 -2.69 -9.53
C ILE A 485 10.99 -3.96 -9.67
N VAL A 486 10.69 -4.97 -8.85
CA VAL A 486 11.46 -6.20 -8.79
C VAL A 486 10.56 -7.43 -8.96
N SER A 487 11.08 -8.52 -9.53
CA SER A 487 10.38 -9.80 -9.66
C SER A 487 10.39 -10.57 -8.33
N ASP A 488 9.61 -11.67 -8.25
CA ASP A 488 9.62 -12.62 -7.12
C ASP A 488 11.03 -13.17 -6.81
N ASN A 489 11.92 -13.21 -7.81
CA ASN A 489 13.29 -13.70 -7.69
C ASN A 489 14.29 -12.61 -7.30
N GLY A 490 13.83 -11.37 -7.10
CA GLY A 490 14.69 -10.23 -6.77
C GLY A 490 15.39 -9.59 -7.97
N GLU A 491 15.06 -9.98 -9.21
CA GLU A 491 15.57 -9.33 -10.41
C GLU A 491 14.92 -7.94 -10.56
N ILE A 492 15.75 -6.94 -10.85
CA ILE A 492 15.29 -5.57 -11.08
C ILE A 492 14.69 -5.48 -12.49
N ILE A 493 13.38 -5.31 -12.56
CA ILE A 493 12.63 -5.13 -13.82
C ILE A 493 12.73 -3.69 -14.30
N GLN A 494 12.65 -2.74 -13.35
CA GLN A 494 12.76 -1.31 -13.63
C GLN A 494 13.36 -0.59 -12.44
N ARG A 495 14.29 0.34 -12.71
CA ARG A 495 14.86 1.24 -11.72
C ARG A 495 14.51 2.68 -12.08
N PHE A 496 14.15 3.45 -11.08
CA PHE A 496 13.87 4.88 -11.20
C PHE A 496 15.04 5.63 -10.56
N GLU A 497 15.85 6.27 -11.36
CA GLU A 497 17.00 7.06 -10.86
C GLU A 497 16.56 8.47 -10.48
N PRO A 498 17.30 9.16 -9.57
CA PRO A 498 17.10 10.59 -9.30
C PRO A 498 17.21 11.41 -10.59
N GLU A 499 16.24 12.30 -10.82
CA GLU A 499 16.16 13.11 -12.03
C GLU A 499 16.15 14.60 -11.68
N VAL A 500 17.13 15.34 -12.21
CA VAL A 500 17.14 16.81 -12.14
C VAL A 500 16.23 17.35 -13.24
N VAL A 501 15.14 18.01 -12.85
CA VAL A 501 14.19 18.60 -13.80
C VAL A 501 14.80 19.87 -14.41
N ARG A 502 15.37 20.75 -13.57
CA ARG A 502 16.00 22.02 -13.97
C ARG A 502 16.73 22.67 -12.79
N ARG A 503 17.39 23.78 -13.05
CA ARG A 503 18.04 24.60 -12.03
C ARG A 503 17.43 26.00 -12.01
N PRO A 504 16.44 26.28 -11.15
CA PRO A 504 15.80 27.60 -11.03
C PRO A 504 16.74 28.72 -10.59
N ILE A 505 17.71 28.44 -9.71
CA ILE A 505 18.64 29.39 -9.14
C ILE A 505 20.07 28.85 -9.09
N SER A 506 21.05 29.76 -9.03
CA SER A 506 22.45 29.42 -8.89
C SER A 506 22.79 28.91 -7.49
N LYS A 507 23.92 28.20 -7.36
CA LYS A 507 24.47 27.78 -6.08
C LYS A 507 24.72 28.96 -5.14
N LYS A 508 25.16 30.11 -5.66
CA LYS A 508 25.40 31.31 -4.87
C LYS A 508 24.13 31.85 -4.23
N THR A 509 23.04 31.89 -5.00
CA THR A 509 21.71 32.29 -4.50
C THR A 509 21.20 31.29 -3.47
N ASN A 510 21.41 29.99 -3.69
CA ASN A 510 21.09 28.94 -2.74
C ASN A 510 21.77 29.15 -1.38
N GLU A 511 23.08 29.36 -1.37
CA GLU A 511 23.86 29.61 -0.13
C GLU A 511 23.35 30.86 0.61
N THR A 512 23.08 31.95 -0.12
CA THR A 512 22.51 33.17 0.44
C THR A 512 21.10 32.93 1.03
N MET A 513 20.28 32.16 0.34
CA MET A 513 18.92 31.85 0.82
C MET A 513 18.95 30.97 2.08
N LEU A 514 19.82 29.96 2.15
CA LEU A 514 19.96 29.12 3.35
C LEU A 514 20.39 29.99 4.56
N GLU A 515 21.32 30.94 4.40
CA GLU A 515 21.70 31.87 5.45
C GLU A 515 20.51 32.75 5.92
N LEU A 516 19.75 33.29 5.00
CA LEU A 516 18.55 34.09 5.32
C LEU A 516 17.50 33.26 6.07
N LEU A 517 17.25 32.05 5.61
CA LEU A 517 16.26 31.13 6.23
C LEU A 517 16.71 30.60 7.58
N GLU A 518 18.04 30.40 7.80
CA GLU A 518 18.60 30.08 9.12
C GLU A 518 18.33 31.20 10.13
N ASN A 519 18.48 32.47 9.70
CA ASN A 519 18.19 33.62 10.56
C ASN A 519 16.70 33.64 11.03
N VAL A 520 15.75 33.17 10.20
CA VAL A 520 14.34 33.03 10.60
C VAL A 520 14.18 32.10 11.81
N VAL A 521 14.89 30.95 11.82
CA VAL A 521 14.84 29.97 12.91
C VAL A 521 15.64 30.44 14.14
N LYS A 522 16.80 31.02 13.94
CA LYS A 522 17.65 31.46 15.05
C LYS A 522 17.07 32.65 15.82
N LYS A 523 16.55 33.64 15.12
CA LYS A 523 16.29 34.96 15.71
C LYS A 523 14.86 35.43 15.65
N GLU A 524 14.03 34.88 14.72
CA GLU A 524 12.76 35.45 14.35
C GLU A 524 11.58 34.49 14.58
N GLY A 525 10.61 34.45 13.68
CA GLY A 525 9.32 33.73 13.85
C GLY A 525 9.38 32.20 13.79
N GLY A 526 10.56 31.61 13.52
CA GLY A 526 10.75 30.16 13.38
C GLY A 526 11.37 29.46 14.60
N LYS A 527 11.57 30.16 15.73
CA LYS A 527 12.33 29.65 16.91
C LYS A 527 11.82 28.31 17.44
N LYS A 528 10.52 28.01 17.31
CA LYS A 528 9.96 26.74 17.77
C LYS A 528 10.39 25.53 16.95
N ALA A 529 10.97 25.74 15.76
CA ALA A 529 11.60 24.68 14.95
C ALA A 529 13.09 24.50 15.27
N ALA A 530 13.68 25.31 16.15
CA ALA A 530 15.09 25.22 16.50
C ALA A 530 15.37 23.94 17.31
N ILE A 531 16.45 23.25 16.95
CA ILE A 531 16.90 22.03 17.61
C ILE A 531 18.34 22.30 18.11
N PHE A 532 18.57 21.98 19.38
CA PHE A 532 19.90 22.14 19.96
C PHE A 532 20.93 21.29 19.21
N GLY A 533 22.04 21.89 18.87
CA GLY A 533 23.14 21.23 18.16
C GLY A 533 23.00 21.14 16.64
N TYR A 534 21.92 21.61 16.06
CA TYR A 534 21.72 21.58 14.60
C TYR A 534 21.44 22.98 14.06
N ARG A 535 22.01 23.27 12.89
CA ARG A 535 21.69 24.47 12.13
C ARG A 535 20.50 24.19 11.24
N ILE A 536 19.38 24.89 11.46
CA ILE A 536 18.13 24.70 10.75
C ILE A 536 17.75 25.99 10.04
N ALA A 537 17.46 25.90 8.77
CA ALA A 537 16.82 26.94 7.97
C ALA A 537 15.33 26.66 7.87
N GLY A 538 14.48 27.69 7.81
CA GLY A 538 13.05 27.48 7.66
C GLY A 538 12.26 28.74 7.43
N LYS A 539 10.98 28.57 7.08
CA LYS A 539 10.04 29.65 6.84
C LYS A 539 8.63 29.29 7.27
N SER A 540 8.00 30.18 8.05
CA SER A 540 6.60 30.07 8.43
C SER A 540 5.68 30.64 7.36
N GLY A 541 4.50 30.04 7.18
CA GLY A 541 3.38 30.51 6.40
C GLY A 541 2.13 30.63 7.23
N THR A 542 1.31 31.61 6.89
CA THR A 542 -0.06 31.75 7.41
C THR A 542 -0.85 32.39 6.29
N ALA A 543 -1.80 31.67 5.76
CA ALA A 543 -2.69 32.16 4.69
C ALA A 543 -4.14 32.16 5.19
N GLN A 544 -4.92 33.13 4.77
CA GLN A 544 -6.37 33.07 4.92
C GLN A 544 -6.91 32.05 3.90
N LYS A 545 -7.89 31.28 4.32
CA LYS A 545 -8.50 30.29 3.44
C LYS A 545 -9.57 30.92 2.57
N VAL A 546 -9.54 30.60 1.29
CA VAL A 546 -10.60 31.00 0.35
C VAL A 546 -11.74 29.99 0.49
N ILE A 547 -12.95 30.48 0.80
CA ILE A 547 -14.19 29.71 0.81
C ILE A 547 -15.19 30.49 -0.05
N ASP A 548 -15.72 29.86 -1.09
CA ASP A 548 -16.65 30.46 -2.06
C ASP A 548 -16.15 31.80 -2.63
N GLY A 549 -14.86 31.86 -2.98
CA GLY A 549 -14.21 33.04 -3.55
C GLY A 549 -14.00 34.21 -2.58
N LYS A 550 -14.19 33.99 -1.27
CA LYS A 550 -14.03 35.01 -0.22
C LYS A 550 -13.02 34.56 0.83
N TYR A 551 -12.50 35.52 1.59
CA TYR A 551 -11.64 35.27 2.76
C TYR A 551 -12.44 35.46 4.07
N PRO A 552 -13.18 34.46 4.54
CA PRO A 552 -13.92 34.57 5.80
C PRO A 552 -12.95 34.66 6.97
N LYS A 553 -13.30 35.45 7.99
CA LYS A 553 -12.50 35.57 9.21
C LYS A 553 -12.53 34.25 10.00
N GLY A 554 -11.39 33.86 10.55
CA GLY A 554 -11.28 32.67 11.41
C GLY A 554 -10.80 31.41 10.68
N TYR A 555 -10.75 31.43 9.36
CA TYR A 555 -10.30 30.29 8.56
C TYR A 555 -8.90 30.54 8.00
N TYR A 556 -7.93 29.81 8.52
CA TYR A 556 -6.52 29.95 8.16
C TYR A 556 -5.89 28.60 7.84
N ILE A 557 -4.84 28.64 7.02
CA ILE A 557 -3.92 27.54 6.82
C ILE A 557 -2.56 27.98 7.35
N SER A 558 -2.09 27.25 8.36
CA SER A 558 -0.76 27.44 8.95
C SER A 558 0.21 26.46 8.30
N SER A 559 1.43 26.92 8.01
CA SER A 559 2.48 26.04 7.48
C SER A 559 3.85 26.43 7.99
N PHE A 560 4.76 25.47 7.97
CA PHE A 560 6.18 25.70 8.21
C PHE A 560 6.99 24.73 7.34
N VAL A 561 8.01 25.26 6.66
CA VAL A 561 9.01 24.45 5.97
C VAL A 561 10.35 24.56 6.72
N GLY A 562 11.00 23.43 6.95
CA GLY A 562 12.32 23.34 7.58
C GLY A 562 13.31 22.59 6.70
N ILE A 563 14.54 23.02 6.70
CA ILE A 563 15.68 22.44 5.96
C ILE A 563 16.77 22.15 6.99
N ALA A 564 17.32 20.94 6.99
CA ALA A 564 18.37 20.56 7.95
C ALA A 564 19.31 19.46 7.41
N PRO A 565 20.57 19.47 7.86
CA PRO A 565 21.29 20.63 8.42
C PRO A 565 21.59 21.67 7.33
N VAL A 566 21.82 22.93 7.71
CA VAL A 566 22.06 24.04 6.74
C VAL A 566 23.32 23.84 5.91
N GLU A 567 24.39 23.31 6.51
CA GLU A 567 25.69 23.07 5.89
C GLU A 567 25.70 21.98 4.82
N ASP A 568 24.86 20.97 4.96
CA ASP A 568 24.68 19.86 4.00
C ASP A 568 23.26 19.29 4.13
N PRO A 569 22.27 19.92 3.50
CA PRO A 569 20.87 19.54 3.67
C PRO A 569 20.62 18.06 3.34
N LYS A 570 20.08 17.33 4.31
CA LYS A 570 19.70 15.92 4.20
C LYS A 570 18.19 15.75 4.09
N VAL A 571 17.45 16.66 4.71
CA VAL A 571 15.99 16.60 4.73
C VAL A 571 15.37 17.99 4.61
N VAL A 572 14.25 18.03 3.89
CA VAL A 572 13.31 19.15 3.86
C VAL A 572 11.98 18.65 4.37
N VAL A 573 11.42 19.32 5.36
CA VAL A 573 10.13 18.96 6.00
C VAL A 573 9.14 20.09 5.82
N LEU A 574 7.99 19.81 5.25
CA LEU A 574 6.85 20.73 5.19
C LEU A 574 5.75 20.20 6.09
N VAL A 575 5.29 21.01 7.05
CA VAL A 575 4.10 20.73 7.86
C VAL A 575 3.03 21.78 7.54
N ILE A 576 1.81 21.32 7.31
CA ILE A 576 0.64 22.17 7.07
C ILE A 576 -0.47 21.77 8.05
N THR A 577 -1.06 22.76 8.72
CA THR A 577 -2.20 22.63 9.62
C THR A 577 -3.37 23.44 9.07
N ASP A 578 -4.38 22.75 8.57
CA ASP A 578 -5.56 23.37 7.95
C ASP A 578 -6.61 23.66 9.03
N GLU A 579 -7.08 24.91 9.11
CA GLU A 579 -8.07 25.39 10.07
C GLU A 579 -7.71 25.06 11.52
N PRO A 580 -6.56 25.54 12.06
CA PRO A 580 -6.23 25.33 13.47
C PRO A 580 -7.15 26.13 14.38
N HIS A 581 -7.72 25.45 15.39
CA HIS A 581 -8.59 26.03 16.43
C HIS A 581 -8.06 25.79 17.85
N GLY A 582 -6.80 25.30 17.97
CA GLY A 582 -6.16 25.03 19.25
C GLY A 582 -5.62 26.27 19.98
N GLN A 583 -4.95 26.03 21.11
CA GLN A 583 -4.45 27.09 22.01
C GLN A 583 -3.32 27.95 21.40
N HIS A 584 -2.68 27.51 20.33
CA HIS A 584 -1.52 28.18 19.71
C HIS A 584 -1.90 29.27 18.69
N GLY A 585 -3.21 29.58 18.56
CA GLY A 585 -3.72 30.53 17.58
C GLY A 585 -3.62 29.95 16.15
N PHE A 586 -3.43 30.81 15.12
CA PHE A 586 -3.44 30.43 13.72
C PHE A 586 -2.13 30.69 12.98
N TYR A 587 -1.06 31.06 13.68
CA TYR A 587 0.23 31.37 13.05
C TYR A 587 1.09 30.11 12.86
N GLY A 588 1.68 29.94 11.65
CA GLY A 588 2.53 28.79 11.30
C GLY A 588 3.72 28.60 12.21
N GLY A 589 4.32 29.69 12.70
CA GLY A 589 5.38 29.64 13.74
C GLY A 589 4.90 29.09 15.09
N GLY A 590 3.60 29.13 15.37
CA GLY A 590 2.99 28.58 16.58
C GLY A 590 2.56 27.13 16.44
N ASN A 591 1.90 26.80 15.33
CA ASN A 591 1.18 25.54 15.11
C ASN A 591 1.96 24.48 14.32
N SER A 592 2.78 24.91 13.33
CA SER A 592 3.45 23.97 12.43
C SER A 592 4.95 23.85 12.75
N ALA A 593 5.61 24.93 13.18
CA ALA A 593 7.04 24.93 13.46
C ALA A 593 7.48 23.92 14.54
N PRO A 594 6.74 23.72 15.66
CA PRO A 594 7.12 22.73 16.68
C PRO A 594 7.20 21.31 16.12
N PHE A 595 6.25 20.94 15.25
CA PHE A 595 6.20 19.61 14.65
C PHE A 595 7.26 19.41 13.58
N VAL A 596 7.64 20.47 12.84
CA VAL A 596 8.84 20.41 11.98
C VAL A 596 10.09 20.17 12.82
N GLY A 597 10.25 20.86 13.95
CA GLY A 597 11.35 20.63 14.88
C GLY A 597 11.39 19.19 15.41
N MET A 598 10.23 18.64 15.79
CA MET A 598 10.11 17.26 16.26
C MET A 598 10.53 16.26 15.17
N ILE A 599 9.95 16.36 13.96
CA ILE A 599 10.27 15.47 12.83
C ILE A 599 11.76 15.58 12.49
N LEU A 600 12.31 16.79 12.37
CA LEU A 600 13.73 16.98 12.03
C LEU A 600 14.63 16.39 13.11
N GLN A 601 14.31 16.60 14.39
CA GLN A 601 15.13 16.09 15.50
C GLN A 601 15.25 14.57 15.46
N ASP A 602 14.10 13.87 15.33
CA ASP A 602 14.09 12.41 15.33
C ASP A 602 14.72 11.86 14.03
N THR A 603 14.41 12.47 12.88
CA THR A 603 14.97 12.06 11.58
C THR A 603 16.49 12.24 11.52
N LEU A 604 17.04 13.41 11.93
CA LEU A 604 18.48 13.65 11.87
C LEU A 604 19.25 12.70 12.80
N ARG A 605 18.72 12.41 13.97
CA ARG A 605 19.30 11.42 14.88
C ARG A 605 19.29 10.02 14.28
N TYR A 606 18.16 9.61 13.73
CA TYR A 606 18.04 8.32 13.04
C TYR A 606 19.02 8.19 11.87
N MET A 607 19.19 9.27 11.08
CA MET A 607 20.15 9.32 9.98
C MET A 607 21.63 9.41 10.45
N GLY A 608 21.89 9.46 11.75
CA GLY A 608 23.23 9.56 12.30
C GLY A 608 23.92 10.91 12.06
N VAL A 609 23.14 11.98 11.79
CA VAL A 609 23.70 13.32 11.59
C VAL A 609 24.18 13.89 12.92
N THR A 610 25.47 14.24 12.98
CA THR A 610 26.12 14.70 14.19
C THR A 610 25.74 16.14 14.56
N PRO A 611 25.32 16.42 15.81
CA PRO A 611 25.09 17.79 16.25
C PRO A 611 26.32 18.66 16.25
N ASN A 612 26.28 19.86 15.65
CA ASN A 612 27.44 20.77 15.54
C ASN A 612 27.97 21.32 16.88
N ALA A 613 27.13 21.44 17.91
CA ALA A 613 27.51 21.97 19.21
C ALA A 613 28.48 21.07 20.01
N ILE A 614 28.70 19.82 19.54
CA ILE A 614 29.55 18.81 20.21
C ILE A 614 30.99 18.84 19.62
N VAL A 615 31.18 19.44 18.44
CA VAL A 615 32.49 19.48 17.76
C VAL A 615 33.48 20.41 18.45
N SER A 616 33.05 21.36 19.29
CA SER A 616 33.95 22.30 20.00
C SER A 616 34.59 21.75 21.28
N ASN A 617 34.13 20.62 21.81
CA ASN A 617 34.73 19.98 22.99
C ASN A 617 34.78 18.46 22.78
N ASN A 618 35.81 17.97 22.12
CA ASN A 618 36.40 16.62 22.17
C ASN A 618 35.54 15.53 22.86
N THR A 619 34.30 15.35 22.45
CA THR A 619 33.45 14.31 23.00
C THR A 619 32.93 13.39 21.87
N ASN A 620 33.37 12.15 21.92
CA ASN A 620 32.70 11.05 21.22
C ASN A 620 31.21 11.17 21.48
N ILE A 621 30.39 11.16 20.41
CA ILE A 621 28.98 10.97 20.60
C ILE A 621 28.84 9.62 21.26
N GLU A 622 28.39 9.60 22.52
CA GLU A 622 28.11 8.36 23.20
C GLU A 622 27.01 7.64 22.41
N LYS A 623 27.38 6.49 21.93
CA LYS A 623 26.47 5.56 21.29
C LYS A 623 26.06 4.52 22.32
N VAL A 624 24.85 4.01 22.18
CA VAL A 624 24.30 2.97 23.04
C VAL A 624 23.72 1.87 22.17
N ASP A 625 23.95 0.64 22.59
CA ASP A 625 23.32 -0.49 21.96
C ASP A 625 21.85 -0.58 22.41
N ILE A 626 20.97 -0.80 21.45
CA ILE A 626 19.54 -0.91 21.72
C ILE A 626 19.29 -2.17 22.52
N PRO A 627 18.72 -2.08 23.74
CA PRO A 627 18.38 -3.26 24.53
C PRO A 627 17.20 -4.01 23.93
N GLU A 628 17.12 -5.32 24.18
CA GLU A 628 15.98 -6.15 23.80
C GLU A 628 14.79 -5.85 24.72
N VAL A 629 13.68 -5.37 24.13
CA VAL A 629 12.46 -5.05 24.86
C VAL A 629 11.24 -5.83 24.35
N ARG A 630 11.39 -6.70 23.36
CA ARG A 630 10.30 -7.57 22.89
C ARG A 630 9.91 -8.57 23.96
N ASN A 631 8.62 -8.86 24.08
CA ASN A 631 8.00 -9.68 25.12
C ASN A 631 8.10 -9.10 26.54
N MET A 632 8.56 -7.84 26.69
CA MET A 632 8.45 -7.10 27.94
C MET A 632 7.12 -6.36 27.98
N THR A 633 6.62 -6.06 29.19
CA THR A 633 5.51 -5.12 29.34
C THR A 633 5.95 -3.71 28.94
N PHE A 634 5.02 -2.89 28.50
CA PHE A 634 5.32 -1.50 28.13
C PHE A 634 6.01 -0.75 29.27
N LYS A 635 5.60 -1.00 30.51
CA LYS A 635 6.25 -0.43 31.70
C LYS A 635 7.72 -0.82 31.81
N GLU A 636 8.05 -2.09 31.64
CA GLU A 636 9.43 -2.60 31.70
C GLU A 636 10.27 -2.08 30.53
N ALA A 637 9.73 -2.14 29.30
CA ALA A 637 10.39 -1.62 28.11
C ALA A 637 10.74 -0.14 28.23
N ARG A 638 9.81 0.67 28.75
CA ARG A 638 10.00 2.10 28.98
C ARG A 638 11.10 2.38 30.00
N VAL A 639 11.14 1.63 31.09
CA VAL A 639 12.19 1.77 32.13
C VAL A 639 13.55 1.39 31.53
N LEU A 640 13.63 0.29 30.79
CA LEU A 640 14.88 -0.18 30.19
C LEU A 640 15.40 0.77 29.11
N LEU A 641 14.54 1.24 28.20
CA LEU A 641 14.95 2.22 27.20
C LEU A 641 15.44 3.54 27.83
N ASN A 642 14.73 4.04 28.86
CA ASN A 642 15.13 5.24 29.57
C ASN A 642 16.47 5.08 30.29
N SER A 643 16.77 3.90 30.88
CA SER A 643 18.08 3.63 31.51
C SER A 643 19.24 3.61 30.52
N HIS A 644 18.95 3.33 29.23
CA HIS A 644 19.89 3.45 28.11
C HIS A 644 19.86 4.83 27.43
N HIS A 645 19.20 5.81 28.03
CA HIS A 645 19.01 7.15 27.48
C HIS A 645 18.38 7.17 26.09
N LEU A 646 17.54 6.17 25.77
CA LEU A 646 16.77 6.08 24.53
C LEU A 646 15.34 6.59 24.76
N LYS A 647 14.80 7.26 23.75
CA LYS A 647 13.39 7.63 23.71
C LYS A 647 12.59 6.50 23.04
N TYR A 648 11.29 6.54 23.15
CA TYR A 648 10.41 5.59 22.44
C TYR A 648 9.22 6.31 21.81
N THR A 649 8.68 5.66 20.80
CA THR A 649 7.39 5.95 20.19
C THR A 649 6.56 4.67 20.16
N ILE A 650 5.24 4.77 20.11
CA ILE A 650 4.32 3.62 20.09
C ILE A 650 3.51 3.65 18.79
N ASP A 651 3.20 2.48 18.25
CA ASP A 651 2.47 2.27 16.99
C ASP A 651 0.94 2.28 17.15
N VAL A 652 0.47 2.43 18.40
CA VAL A 652 -0.94 2.47 18.78
C VAL A 652 -1.28 3.82 19.42
N ASP A 653 -2.57 4.20 19.43
CA ASP A 653 -3.01 5.47 20.03
C ASP A 653 -2.71 5.55 21.53
N SER A 654 -2.73 4.42 22.24
CA SER A 654 -2.31 4.28 23.63
C SER A 654 -1.99 2.82 23.97
N ALA A 655 -1.00 2.61 24.82
CA ALA A 655 -0.65 1.30 25.36
C ALA A 655 -0.80 1.33 26.88
N LYS A 656 -1.40 0.26 27.46
CA LYS A 656 -1.44 0.09 28.91
C LYS A 656 -0.10 -0.40 29.41
N ASP A 657 0.23 -0.12 30.65
CA ASP A 657 1.52 -0.50 31.28
C ASP A 657 1.80 -2.00 31.25
N ASP A 658 0.77 -2.85 31.20
CA ASP A 658 0.82 -4.30 31.14
C ASP A 658 0.81 -4.88 29.71
N THR A 659 0.64 -4.04 28.68
CA THR A 659 0.65 -4.47 27.29
C THR A 659 2.06 -4.91 26.88
N LEU A 660 2.18 -6.07 26.22
CA LEU A 660 3.47 -6.60 25.78
C LEU A 660 3.94 -5.92 24.50
N VAL A 661 5.22 -5.55 24.47
CA VAL A 661 5.92 -5.12 23.25
C VAL A 661 6.11 -6.32 22.35
N VAL A 662 5.51 -6.32 21.18
CA VAL A 662 5.58 -7.43 20.22
C VAL A 662 6.80 -7.30 19.32
N ASP A 663 7.11 -6.09 18.89
CA ASP A 663 8.29 -5.81 18.05
C ASP A 663 8.84 -4.41 18.33
N MET A 664 10.05 -4.14 17.80
CA MET A 664 10.72 -2.86 17.97
C MET A 664 11.56 -2.50 16.74
N PHE A 665 11.75 -1.20 16.50
CA PHE A 665 12.64 -0.73 15.46
C PHE A 665 13.32 0.60 15.86
N PRO A 666 14.65 0.80 15.63
CA PRO A 666 15.60 -0.23 15.14
C PRO A 666 15.68 -1.46 16.07
N LYS A 667 16.29 -2.54 15.59
CA LYS A 667 16.31 -3.83 16.32
C LYS A 667 17.27 -3.83 17.50
N ALA A 668 17.00 -4.68 18.47
CA ALA A 668 17.95 -4.92 19.59
C ALA A 668 19.33 -5.33 19.07
N GLY A 669 20.38 -4.81 19.72
CA GLY A 669 21.77 -5.01 19.34
C GLY A 669 22.30 -4.04 18.28
N GLU A 670 21.46 -3.22 17.65
CA GLU A 670 21.93 -2.12 16.81
C GLU A 670 22.44 -0.97 17.69
N THR A 671 23.53 -0.31 17.25
CA THR A 671 24.15 0.79 17.98
C THR A 671 23.65 2.12 17.44
N VAL A 672 23.03 2.93 18.29
CA VAL A 672 22.46 4.24 17.93
C VAL A 672 22.98 5.34 18.86
N PRO A 673 22.94 6.63 18.43
CA PRO A 673 23.26 7.75 19.30
C PRO A 673 22.32 7.82 20.52
N ILE A 674 22.83 8.21 21.69
CA ILE A 674 22.01 8.50 22.87
C ILE A 674 20.89 9.50 22.52
N GLY A 675 19.68 9.24 23.04
CA GLY A 675 18.48 10.04 22.78
C GLY A 675 17.77 9.72 21.47
N SER A 676 18.20 8.68 20.73
CA SER A 676 17.47 8.13 19.59
C SER A 676 16.11 7.59 20.04
N SER A 677 15.11 7.66 19.16
CA SER A 677 13.76 7.17 19.44
C SER A 677 13.58 5.77 18.85
N ILE A 678 13.08 4.85 19.68
CA ILE A 678 12.78 3.46 19.32
C ILE A 678 11.27 3.33 19.12
N VAL A 679 10.84 2.81 17.98
CA VAL A 679 9.43 2.51 17.73
C VAL A 679 9.09 1.17 18.40
N LEU A 680 8.07 1.16 19.25
CA LEU A 680 7.55 -0.03 19.93
C LEU A 680 6.22 -0.42 19.31
N TYR A 681 6.10 -1.66 18.90
CA TYR A 681 4.89 -2.24 18.30
C TYR A 681 4.16 -3.09 19.34
N PHE A 682 2.88 -2.79 19.59
CA PHE A 682 2.03 -3.48 20.59
C PHE A 682 0.93 -4.32 19.94
N GLU A 683 0.29 -3.78 18.94
CA GLU A 683 -0.67 -4.49 18.12
C GLU A 683 0.00 -4.97 16.84
N GLY A 684 0.94 -5.90 16.97
CA GLY A 684 0.93 -6.91 15.94
C GLY A 684 -0.37 -7.71 16.14
N LYS A 685 -1.24 -7.89 15.13
CA LYS A 685 -1.89 -9.19 14.99
C LYS A 685 -0.79 -10.17 15.38
N LYS A 686 -1.00 -11.06 16.39
CA LYS A 686 -0.06 -12.12 16.76
C LYS A 686 0.67 -12.47 15.48
N MET A 687 1.98 -12.24 15.39
CA MET A 687 2.73 -12.72 14.23
C MET A 687 2.42 -14.19 14.28
N ASP A 688 1.45 -14.61 13.44
CA ASP A 688 0.86 -15.92 13.49
C ASP A 688 2.03 -16.86 13.42
N GLU A 689 2.37 -17.46 14.55
CA GLU A 689 3.29 -18.57 14.55
C GLU A 689 2.57 -19.69 13.84
N VAL A 690 3.14 -20.17 12.76
CA VAL A 690 2.62 -21.30 12.02
C VAL A 690 3.41 -22.53 12.39
N LEU A 691 2.71 -23.61 12.56
CA LEU A 691 3.33 -24.90 12.78
C LEU A 691 4.06 -25.32 11.49
N MET A 692 5.36 -25.54 11.58
CA MET A 692 6.17 -25.95 10.43
C MET A 692 5.68 -27.29 9.90
N PRO A 693 5.23 -27.37 8.62
CA PRO A 693 4.73 -28.62 8.04
C PRO A 693 5.87 -29.60 7.79
N ASN A 694 5.55 -30.90 7.74
CA ASN A 694 6.50 -31.89 7.27
C ASN A 694 6.57 -31.88 5.73
N LEU A 695 7.71 -31.47 5.20
CA LEU A 695 7.98 -31.39 3.77
C LEU A 695 8.75 -32.59 3.24
N ILE A 696 9.29 -33.45 4.12
CA ILE A 696 10.07 -34.63 3.71
C ILE A 696 9.24 -35.54 2.81
N GLY A 697 9.84 -35.97 1.70
CA GLY A 697 9.20 -36.79 0.67
C GLY A 697 8.35 -36.05 -0.36
N LYS A 698 8.09 -34.74 -0.17
CA LYS A 698 7.36 -33.90 -1.12
C LYS A 698 8.26 -33.38 -2.23
N THR A 699 7.70 -33.09 -3.38
CA THR A 699 8.39 -32.42 -4.49
C THR A 699 8.67 -30.94 -4.20
N VAL A 700 9.54 -30.31 -4.97
CA VAL A 700 9.84 -28.87 -4.87
C VAL A 700 8.56 -28.05 -4.97
N SER A 701 7.71 -28.34 -5.97
CA SER A 701 6.46 -27.60 -6.21
C SER A 701 5.45 -27.75 -5.06
N GLU A 702 5.28 -28.97 -4.52
CA GLU A 702 4.39 -29.20 -3.36
C GLU A 702 4.93 -28.51 -2.11
N SER A 703 6.24 -28.62 -1.86
CA SER A 703 6.88 -27.98 -0.71
C SER A 703 6.75 -26.45 -0.76
N GLN A 704 6.99 -25.87 -1.94
CA GLN A 704 6.85 -24.44 -2.15
C GLN A 704 5.40 -23.97 -1.96
N LYS A 705 4.41 -24.71 -2.48
CA LYS A 705 2.99 -24.39 -2.27
C LYS A 705 2.62 -24.39 -0.79
N ILE A 706 3.05 -25.41 -0.06
CA ILE A 706 2.77 -25.54 1.39
C ILE A 706 3.45 -24.42 2.17
N VAL A 707 4.73 -24.14 1.93
CA VAL A 707 5.48 -23.11 2.66
C VAL A 707 4.90 -21.73 2.37
N ASN A 708 4.60 -21.43 1.09
CA ASN A 708 4.01 -20.15 0.69
C ASN A 708 2.59 -19.98 1.24
N SER A 709 1.78 -21.04 1.32
CA SER A 709 0.42 -20.98 1.88
C SER A 709 0.40 -20.65 3.37
N LEU A 710 1.50 -20.95 4.07
CA LEU A 710 1.69 -20.64 5.48
C LEU A 710 2.30 -19.22 5.71
N GLY A 711 2.56 -18.47 4.62
CA GLY A 711 3.22 -17.18 4.71
C GLY A 711 4.69 -17.27 5.11
N LEU A 712 5.34 -18.43 4.87
CA LEU A 712 6.76 -18.66 5.09
C LEU A 712 7.54 -18.42 3.79
N ARG A 713 8.83 -18.11 3.90
CA ARG A 713 9.73 -17.97 2.74
C ARG A 713 10.35 -19.32 2.40
N PHE A 714 10.38 -19.65 1.12
CA PHE A 714 10.90 -20.92 0.63
C PHE A 714 12.25 -20.73 -0.04
N ASN A 715 13.25 -21.44 0.46
CA ASN A 715 14.56 -21.54 -0.17
C ASN A 715 14.91 -23.03 -0.33
N PHE A 716 15.44 -23.43 -1.46
CA PHE A 716 15.69 -24.85 -1.73
C PHE A 716 16.98 -25.07 -2.52
N SER A 717 17.49 -26.29 -2.41
CA SER A 717 18.63 -26.77 -3.20
C SER A 717 18.38 -28.21 -3.68
N GLY A 718 18.76 -28.51 -4.91
CA GLY A 718 18.56 -29.82 -5.55
C GLY A 718 17.18 -30.00 -6.18
N ASN A 719 16.94 -31.15 -6.79
CA ASN A 719 15.71 -31.53 -7.47
C ASN A 719 15.18 -32.87 -6.90
N GLY A 720 13.90 -33.22 -7.22
CA GLY A 720 13.29 -34.48 -6.80
C GLY A 720 12.47 -34.32 -5.52
N LYS A 721 12.70 -35.18 -4.51
CA LYS A 721 11.96 -35.20 -3.24
C LYS A 721 12.76 -34.59 -2.10
N ALA A 722 12.09 -33.89 -1.21
CA ALA A 722 12.68 -33.30 -0.01
C ALA A 722 13.26 -34.39 0.91
N ILE A 723 14.54 -34.28 1.21
CA ILE A 723 15.26 -35.20 2.11
C ILE A 723 15.62 -34.55 3.43
N LYS A 724 15.68 -33.22 3.49
CA LYS A 724 16.00 -32.45 4.71
C LYS A 724 15.32 -31.10 4.65
N GLN A 725 14.80 -30.63 5.79
CA GLN A 725 14.23 -29.30 5.96
C GLN A 725 14.74 -28.62 7.23
N PHE A 726 14.76 -27.31 7.21
CA PHE A 726 14.99 -26.46 8.37
C PHE A 726 14.13 -25.20 8.23
N PRO A 727 13.32 -24.82 9.23
CA PRO A 727 13.11 -25.45 10.54
C PRO A 727 12.53 -26.88 10.47
N GLU A 728 12.71 -27.64 11.57
CA GLU A 728 12.20 -29.00 11.67
C GLU A 728 10.67 -29.04 11.67
N PRO A 729 10.05 -30.15 11.23
CA PRO A 729 8.60 -30.32 11.30
C PRO A 729 8.06 -30.11 12.71
N ASN A 730 6.83 -29.59 12.80
CA ASN A 730 6.09 -29.34 14.06
C ASN A 730 6.73 -28.32 15.02
N LYS A 731 7.71 -27.51 14.55
CA LYS A 731 8.15 -26.33 15.30
C LYS A 731 7.27 -25.12 14.95
N LEU A 732 6.92 -24.33 15.96
CA LEU A 732 6.30 -23.02 15.74
C LEU A 732 7.33 -22.08 15.15
N VAL A 733 7.03 -21.51 13.98
CA VAL A 733 7.86 -20.54 13.26
C VAL A 733 7.03 -19.32 12.92
N LYS A 734 7.65 -18.17 13.00
CA LYS A 734 6.97 -16.90 12.64
C LYS A 734 6.68 -16.86 11.14
N LYS A 735 5.50 -16.36 10.74
CA LYS A 735 5.24 -16.03 9.33
C LYS A 735 6.35 -15.13 8.80
N GLY A 736 6.79 -15.39 7.57
CA GLY A 736 7.96 -14.73 6.98
C GLY A 736 9.30 -15.41 7.28
N SER A 737 9.36 -16.43 8.16
CA SER A 737 10.59 -17.21 8.40
C SER A 737 11.03 -17.94 7.15
N MET A 738 12.35 -18.03 6.94
CA MET A 738 12.94 -18.78 5.82
C MET A 738 12.90 -20.28 6.12
N VAL A 739 12.37 -21.05 5.19
CA VAL A 739 12.36 -22.52 5.19
C VAL A 739 13.34 -23.01 4.14
N ASN A 740 14.42 -23.63 4.58
CA ASN A 740 15.43 -24.20 3.70
C ASN A 740 15.14 -25.70 3.54
N VAL A 741 15.01 -26.16 2.29
CA VAL A 741 14.71 -27.56 1.95
C VAL A 741 15.74 -28.09 0.99
N LYS A 742 16.32 -29.26 1.28
CA LYS A 742 17.20 -29.98 0.38
C LYS A 742 16.42 -31.09 -0.31
N PHE A 743 16.52 -31.16 -1.65
CA PHE A 743 15.88 -32.16 -2.49
C PHE A 743 16.93 -33.06 -3.15
N GLU A 744 16.60 -34.34 -3.35
CA GLU A 744 17.40 -35.30 -4.10
C GLU A 744 16.51 -36.18 -4.99
N ASP A 745 16.97 -36.49 -6.20
CA ASP A 745 16.28 -37.41 -7.09
C ASP A 745 16.42 -38.84 -6.62
N SER A 746 15.31 -39.57 -6.55
CA SER A 746 15.24 -40.96 -6.10
C SER A 746 15.93 -41.98 -7.05
N SER A 747 16.61 -41.51 -8.12
CA SER A 747 17.25 -42.35 -9.12
C SER A 747 18.75 -42.58 -8.92
N SER A 748 19.37 -42.08 -7.85
CA SER A 748 20.84 -42.20 -7.61
C SER A 748 21.25 -43.04 -6.42
N SER A 749 20.47 -44.04 -6.02
CA SER A 749 20.92 -45.01 -5.02
C SER A 749 21.27 -46.35 -5.68
N LYS A 750 22.53 -46.52 -6.17
CA LYS A 750 23.18 -47.83 -6.25
C LYS A 750 24.02 -47.99 -5.01
N PRO A 751 23.97 -49.15 -4.32
CA PRO A 751 24.80 -49.42 -3.16
C PRO A 751 26.22 -49.76 -3.59
N SER A 752 27.21 -49.03 -3.11
CA SER A 752 28.60 -49.55 -3.12
C SER A 752 28.96 -49.98 -1.69
N SER A 753 29.27 -51.27 -1.65
CA SER A 753 29.82 -52.00 -0.51
C SER A 753 31.23 -51.52 -0.15
N ASN A 754 31.51 -51.55 1.16
CA ASN A 754 32.75 -51.81 1.88
C ASN A 754 34.06 -51.19 1.41
N GLU A 755 34.75 -50.40 2.21
CA GLU A 755 35.86 -50.93 3.00
C GLU A 755 36.46 -49.90 3.95
N LYS A 756 37.12 -50.45 4.93
CA LYS A 756 37.62 -49.95 6.21
C LYS A 756 38.82 -48.96 6.08
N SER A 757 38.92 -48.18 7.15
CA SER A 757 40.13 -47.86 7.93
C SER A 757 41.11 -46.82 7.40
N GLY A 758 41.48 -45.92 8.30
CA GLY A 758 42.84 -45.40 8.35
C GLY A 758 42.94 -43.88 8.55
N SER A 759 42.98 -43.51 9.78
CA SER A 759 43.84 -42.55 10.46
C SER A 759 44.49 -41.39 9.72
N SER A 760 44.40 -40.26 10.40
CA SER A 760 45.46 -39.30 10.70
C SER A 760 45.80 -38.17 9.72
N GLU A 761 45.62 -36.98 10.27
CA GLU A 761 46.58 -35.88 10.36
C GLU A 761 46.99 -35.07 9.15
N THR A 762 46.93 -33.81 9.43
CA THR A 762 47.84 -32.69 9.14
C THR A 762 47.51 -31.75 8.00
N LYS A 763 47.12 -30.59 8.39
CA LYS A 763 47.72 -29.25 8.22
C LYS A 763 48.22 -28.81 6.83
N GLU A 764 47.81 -27.61 6.55
CA GLU A 764 48.58 -26.48 6.00
C GLU A 764 48.81 -26.34 4.51
N ASN A 765 48.48 -25.12 4.09
CA ASN A 765 49.15 -24.25 3.08
C ASN A 765 48.85 -24.51 1.59
N LEU A 766 48.30 -23.55 0.96
CA LEU A 766 48.99 -22.60 0.06
C LEU A 766 48.04 -21.67 -0.68
N ILE A 767 48.10 -20.47 -0.32
CA ILE A 767 48.22 -19.17 -0.95
C ILE A 767 48.92 -19.24 -2.33
N GLU A 768 48.38 -18.42 -3.25
CA GLU A 768 49.05 -17.81 -4.42
C GLU A 768 48.96 -18.46 -5.78
N GLN A 769 48.66 -17.51 -6.64
CA GLN A 769 48.83 -17.40 -8.10
C GLN A 769 47.52 -17.60 -8.89
N ASN A 770 47.03 -16.66 -9.69
CA ASN A 770 47.74 -15.79 -10.59
C ASN A 770 46.91 -14.60 -11.03
N LYS A 771 47.55 -13.44 -11.03
CA LYS A 771 47.25 -12.30 -11.89
C LYS A 771 47.59 -12.64 -13.33
N ASN A 772 46.84 -12.00 -14.22
CA ASN A 772 47.09 -11.71 -15.63
C ASN A 772 46.22 -12.45 -16.65
N THR A 773 45.22 -11.72 -17.16
CA THR A 773 45.28 -11.33 -18.56
C THR A 773 44.33 -10.18 -18.83
N LYS A 774 44.87 -8.99 -18.96
CA LYS A 774 44.26 -7.88 -19.71
C LYS A 774 44.48 -8.15 -21.20
N LYS A 775 43.45 -7.95 -22.00
CA LYS A 775 43.43 -7.17 -23.24
C LYS A 775 42.51 -7.74 -24.32
N ARG A 776 41.76 -6.81 -24.90
CA ARG A 776 41.17 -6.74 -26.25
C ARG A 776 39.86 -7.54 -26.44
N PHE A 777 38.75 -6.96 -26.86
CA PHE A 777 38.55 -5.99 -27.98
C PHE A 777 37.22 -5.26 -27.80
N ILE A 778 37.27 -3.99 -28.13
CA ILE A 778 36.34 -2.98 -28.72
C ILE A 778 35.02 -2.77 -28.06
#